data_7e1fc75730077fd40ae542ba5fad7d26
#
_entry.id   7e1fc75730077fd40ae542ba5fad7d26
#
_cell.length_a   1.000
_cell.length_b   1.000
_cell.length_c   1.000
_cell.angle_alpha   90.00
_cell.angle_beta   90.00
_cell.angle_gamma   90.00
#
_symmetry.space_group_name_H-M   'P 1'
#
loop_
_entity.id
_entity.type
_entity.pdbx_description
1 polymer ?
#
loop_
_entity_poly.entity_id
_entity_poly.type
_entity_poly.pdbx_seq_one_letter_code
_entity_poly.pdbx_strand_id
1 'polypeptide(L)'
;MSDYFNVADIFGENVFNDTVMQERLPKKVYKKLHEVMDEGKELDLETADVIAHEMKEWAIEKGATHYTHWFQPLTGVTAEKHDSFITAPMPNGKVLMSFSGKELIKGEPDASSFPSGGLRATFEARGYTAWDCTSPAFVRQDAAGATLCIPTAFCSYTGEALDQKTPLLRSMEAIDTQSIRLLRLFGNTTSKKVTPSVGPEQEYFIVDRQKYLQRKDLIFTGRTLFGAMPPKGQEMDDHYFGAIRERIAAYMKDVNKELWKLGVAAKTQHNEVAPAQHELAPIYAECNVAVDHNQIIMETLKKVAGRHGLQCLLHEKPFAGVNGSGKHDNWSITTDDGINLLEPGKTPHENVQFLLVLTCILKAVDEHAALLRAAAADVGNDHRLGANEAPPAILSIYLGDQLGDVLNQLISTGTATHSLEGEKLETGVKTIPDFMKDATDRNRTSPFAFTGNKFEFRMVGSQDSVAQANIVLNTIVAEAFSDACDVLEKADDFELAAHDLIKKYAIEHQRIVFNGNGYSDEWDAEAEKRGLPNIKSMVDAIPAYTAPESVAAFEKFGVFTKPELESRVEIEYETYAKTINIEAKAMIDIAGKQIIPAVIKYTTELGQSIATVKSACASADVSAQTDILTETSSLLAETQKALKSLETVTAKGTEMGEGKEQAVYYRDEVKSAMDALRAPVDKLEMIVDKDLWPMPSYGDLIFEV
;
A
#
# COMPACT_ATOMS: atom_id res chain seq x y z
N MET A 1 -15.71 29.53 16.23
CA MET A 1 -16.91 29.30 15.39
C MET A 1 -16.69 28.00 14.66
N SER A 2 -17.60 27.05 14.76
CA SER A 2 -17.46 25.80 13.97
C SER A 2 -17.60 26.20 12.50
N ASP A 3 -16.54 25.99 11.70
CA ASP A 3 -16.63 26.09 10.24
C ASP A 3 -17.61 25.01 9.74
N TYR A 4 -18.90 25.37 9.76
CA TYR A 4 -19.92 24.53 9.13
C TYR A 4 -19.75 24.64 7.62
N PHE A 5 -19.49 23.53 6.95
CA PHE A 5 -19.47 23.45 5.50
C PHE A 5 -20.33 22.25 5.07
N ASN A 6 -20.92 22.36 3.90
CA ASN A 6 -21.63 21.26 3.28
C ASN A 6 -20.63 20.50 2.37
N VAL A 7 -20.48 19.21 2.58
CA VAL A 7 -19.57 18.36 1.80
C VAL A 7 -19.88 18.42 0.30
N ALA A 8 -21.17 18.45 -0.06
CA ALA A 8 -21.58 18.50 -1.45
C ALA A 8 -21.12 19.77 -2.18
N ASP A 9 -20.95 20.89 -1.45
CA ASP A 9 -20.56 22.17 -2.04
C ASP A 9 -19.05 22.28 -2.28
N ILE A 10 -18.25 21.50 -1.55
CA ILE A 10 -16.77 21.54 -1.63
C ILE A 10 -16.18 20.34 -2.36
N PHE A 11 -16.96 19.28 -2.60
CA PHE A 11 -16.45 18.05 -3.20
C PHE A 11 -15.94 18.28 -4.62
N GLY A 12 -14.67 18.00 -4.85
CA GLY A 12 -14.02 18.17 -6.17
C GLY A 12 -13.79 19.62 -6.58
N GLU A 13 -13.96 20.61 -5.64
CA GLU A 13 -13.78 22.03 -6.00
C GLU A 13 -12.38 22.35 -6.56
N ASN A 14 -11.38 21.56 -6.22
CA ASN A 14 -10.00 21.69 -6.66
C ASN A 14 -9.58 20.64 -7.72
N VAL A 15 -10.54 20.05 -8.43
CA VAL A 15 -10.29 19.05 -9.45
C VAL A 15 -10.76 19.59 -10.82
N PHE A 16 -9.90 19.47 -11.82
CA PHE A 16 -10.27 19.72 -13.22
C PHE A 16 -11.03 18.51 -13.77
N ASN A 17 -12.24 18.31 -13.21
CA ASN A 17 -13.10 17.17 -13.48
C ASN A 17 -13.96 17.40 -14.73
N ASP A 18 -14.77 16.40 -15.09
CA ASP A 18 -15.61 16.44 -16.28
C ASP A 18 -16.57 17.63 -16.31
N THR A 19 -17.16 18.03 -15.19
CA THR A 19 -18.02 19.21 -15.10
C THR A 19 -17.24 20.49 -15.45
N VAL A 20 -16.04 20.66 -14.90
CA VAL A 20 -15.18 21.81 -15.20
C VAL A 20 -14.73 21.78 -16.66
N MET A 21 -14.38 20.60 -17.20
CA MET A 21 -14.02 20.45 -18.61
C MET A 21 -15.20 20.83 -19.51
N GLN A 22 -16.42 20.38 -19.21
CA GLN A 22 -17.62 20.69 -19.97
C GLN A 22 -17.96 22.19 -19.97
N GLU A 23 -17.75 22.87 -18.84
CA GLU A 23 -18.03 24.30 -18.68
C GLU A 23 -17.01 25.18 -19.41
N ARG A 24 -15.73 24.78 -19.43
CA ARG A 24 -14.62 25.61 -19.90
C ARG A 24 -14.17 25.30 -21.32
N LEU A 25 -14.17 24.02 -21.71
CA LEU A 25 -13.68 23.63 -23.02
C LEU A 25 -14.72 23.90 -24.13
N PRO A 26 -14.31 24.40 -25.31
CA PRO A 26 -15.16 24.40 -26.48
C PRO A 26 -15.72 23.01 -26.78
N LYS A 27 -17.00 22.90 -27.12
CA LYS A 27 -17.70 21.62 -27.32
C LYS A 27 -16.94 20.61 -28.20
N LYS A 28 -16.25 21.11 -29.25
CA LYS A 28 -15.45 20.26 -30.14
C LYS A 28 -14.23 19.70 -29.44
N VAL A 29 -13.55 20.50 -28.63
CA VAL A 29 -12.36 20.11 -27.87
C VAL A 29 -12.75 19.13 -26.78
N TYR A 30 -13.81 19.42 -26.03
CA TYR A 30 -14.36 18.52 -25.01
C TYR A 30 -14.68 17.13 -25.59
N LYS A 31 -15.43 17.09 -26.70
CA LYS A 31 -15.75 15.82 -27.35
C LYS A 31 -14.50 15.06 -27.80
N LYS A 32 -13.52 15.76 -28.36
CA LYS A 32 -12.28 15.16 -28.84
C LYS A 32 -11.44 14.61 -27.67
N LEU A 33 -11.40 15.31 -26.53
CA LEU A 33 -10.74 14.81 -25.31
C LEU A 33 -11.39 13.51 -24.83
N HIS A 34 -12.72 13.43 -24.81
CA HIS A 34 -13.44 12.18 -24.49
C HIS A 34 -13.13 11.04 -25.47
N GLU A 35 -13.00 11.31 -26.75
CA GLU A 35 -12.58 10.29 -27.72
C GLU A 35 -11.16 9.77 -27.44
N VAL A 36 -10.26 10.63 -26.89
CA VAL A 36 -8.94 10.20 -26.43
C VAL A 36 -9.04 9.32 -25.18
N MET A 37 -9.83 9.76 -24.19
CA MET A 37 -9.99 9.05 -22.89
C MET A 37 -10.71 7.71 -23.04
N ASP A 38 -11.73 7.64 -23.88
CA ASP A 38 -12.61 6.48 -23.99
C ASP A 38 -12.18 5.49 -25.08
N GLU A 39 -11.59 6.00 -26.18
CA GLU A 39 -11.25 5.22 -27.37
C GLU A 39 -9.75 5.11 -27.63
N GLY A 40 -8.90 5.75 -26.80
CA GLY A 40 -7.44 5.72 -26.96
C GLY A 40 -6.94 6.44 -28.22
N LYS A 41 -7.70 7.39 -28.75
CA LYS A 41 -7.28 8.17 -29.93
C LYS A 41 -6.11 9.10 -29.59
N GLU A 42 -5.32 9.46 -30.59
CA GLU A 42 -4.20 10.39 -30.44
C GLU A 42 -4.69 11.81 -30.18
N LEU A 43 -4.09 12.49 -29.20
CA LEU A 43 -4.33 13.90 -28.88
C LEU A 43 -3.40 14.78 -29.73
N ASP A 44 -3.97 15.60 -30.61
CA ASP A 44 -3.19 16.57 -31.39
C ASP A 44 -2.83 17.80 -30.53
N LEU A 45 -1.75 18.47 -30.95
CA LEU A 45 -1.19 19.61 -30.24
C LEU A 45 -2.14 20.82 -30.18
N GLU A 46 -2.93 21.07 -31.26
CA GLU A 46 -3.89 22.18 -31.29
C GLU A 46 -5.00 22.00 -30.25
N THR A 47 -5.49 20.78 -30.10
CA THR A 47 -6.46 20.42 -29.06
C THR A 47 -5.83 20.55 -27.67
N ALA A 48 -4.60 20.07 -27.50
CA ALA A 48 -3.87 20.17 -26.23
C ALA A 48 -3.58 21.61 -25.82
N ASP A 49 -3.27 22.51 -26.76
CA ASP A 49 -3.05 23.94 -26.49
C ASP A 49 -4.32 24.60 -25.89
N VAL A 50 -5.50 24.28 -26.40
CA VAL A 50 -6.76 24.80 -25.86
C VAL A 50 -7.01 24.25 -24.45
N ILE A 51 -6.79 22.96 -24.23
CA ILE A 51 -6.97 22.34 -22.92
C ILE A 51 -5.98 22.94 -21.90
N ALA A 52 -4.71 23.08 -22.27
CA ALA A 52 -3.67 23.65 -21.43
C ALA A 52 -4.01 25.10 -21.03
N HIS A 53 -4.49 25.90 -21.97
CA HIS A 53 -4.92 27.27 -21.70
C HIS A 53 -6.04 27.33 -20.65
N GLU A 54 -7.12 26.59 -20.86
CA GLU A 54 -8.26 26.58 -19.94
C GLU A 54 -7.91 25.98 -18.56
N MET A 55 -7.10 24.93 -18.54
CA MET A 55 -6.59 24.33 -17.30
C MET A 55 -5.74 25.33 -16.50
N LYS A 56 -4.87 26.09 -17.17
CA LYS A 56 -4.08 27.14 -16.55
C LYS A 56 -4.97 28.26 -16.00
N GLU A 57 -5.92 28.80 -16.79
CA GLU A 57 -6.81 29.87 -16.32
C GLU A 57 -7.62 29.41 -15.10
N TRP A 58 -8.15 28.19 -15.14
CA TRP A 58 -8.84 27.60 -13.97
C TRP A 58 -7.91 27.48 -12.74
N ALA A 59 -6.69 27.03 -12.93
CA ALA A 59 -5.72 26.88 -11.85
C ALA A 59 -5.33 28.25 -11.23
N ILE A 60 -5.18 29.28 -12.06
CA ILE A 60 -4.89 30.66 -11.61
C ILE A 60 -6.05 31.21 -10.80
N GLU A 61 -7.32 30.98 -11.19
CA GLU A 61 -8.49 31.35 -10.41
C GLU A 61 -8.53 30.68 -9.03
N LYS A 62 -7.93 29.48 -8.91
CA LYS A 62 -7.70 28.78 -7.64
C LYS A 62 -6.47 29.24 -6.86
N GLY A 63 -5.73 30.23 -7.38
CA GLY A 63 -4.56 30.81 -6.77
C GLY A 63 -3.24 30.13 -7.13
N ALA A 64 -3.22 29.21 -8.11
CA ALA A 64 -2.00 28.56 -8.54
C ALA A 64 -1.06 29.54 -9.28
N THR A 65 0.22 29.47 -8.96
CA THR A 65 1.29 30.22 -9.62
C THR A 65 2.25 29.30 -10.38
N HIS A 66 2.18 28.01 -10.07
CA HIS A 66 3.03 26.96 -10.60
C HIS A 66 2.20 25.77 -11.03
N TYR A 67 2.77 24.97 -11.93
CA TYR A 67 2.28 23.62 -12.25
C TYR A 67 3.39 22.60 -12.05
N THR A 68 3.02 21.34 -11.92
CA THR A 68 3.95 20.22 -11.88
C THR A 68 3.36 19.02 -12.63
N HIS A 69 4.21 18.30 -13.35
CA HIS A 69 3.91 16.93 -13.71
C HIS A 69 4.06 16.07 -12.46
N TRP A 70 2.95 15.52 -12.02
CA TRP A 70 2.85 14.72 -10.81
C TRP A 70 2.86 13.24 -11.21
N PHE A 71 3.85 12.48 -10.76
CA PHE A 71 4.06 11.11 -11.20
C PHE A 71 4.58 10.21 -10.06
N GLN A 72 4.53 8.89 -10.26
CA GLN A 72 4.86 7.86 -9.29
C GLN A 72 6.09 7.07 -9.77
N PRO A 73 7.33 7.56 -9.57
CA PRO A 73 8.53 6.84 -9.92
C PRO A 73 8.72 5.61 -9.00
N LEU A 74 9.74 4.79 -9.29
CA LEU A 74 10.07 3.60 -8.50
C LEU A 74 10.76 3.93 -7.16
N THR A 75 10.45 5.07 -6.57
CA THR A 75 10.92 5.52 -5.25
C THR A 75 9.92 5.25 -4.13
N GLY A 76 8.71 4.80 -4.48
CA GLY A 76 7.60 4.61 -3.52
C GLY A 76 6.88 5.90 -3.10
N VAL A 77 7.33 7.07 -3.56
CA VAL A 77 6.70 8.37 -3.31
C VAL A 77 6.41 9.09 -4.62
N THR A 78 5.50 10.07 -4.57
CA THR A 78 5.24 10.92 -5.73
C THR A 78 6.36 11.92 -5.98
N ALA A 79 6.64 12.21 -7.24
CA ALA A 79 7.64 13.16 -7.66
C ALA A 79 7.00 14.39 -8.31
N GLU A 80 7.63 15.53 -8.09
CA GLU A 80 7.17 16.83 -8.55
C GLU A 80 8.35 17.73 -8.94
N LYS A 81 8.16 18.50 -10.01
CA LYS A 81 9.06 19.61 -10.37
C LYS A 81 8.18 20.81 -10.70
N HIS A 82 8.17 21.80 -9.80
CA HIS A 82 7.31 22.97 -9.94
C HIS A 82 7.91 23.99 -10.92
N ASP A 83 7.22 24.20 -12.03
CA ASP A 83 7.53 25.26 -12.99
C ASP A 83 6.47 26.37 -12.88
N SER A 84 6.92 27.64 -12.85
CA SER A 84 6.00 28.77 -12.85
C SER A 84 5.40 28.98 -14.24
N PHE A 85 4.15 29.47 -14.29
CA PHE A 85 3.50 29.87 -15.54
C PHE A 85 4.12 31.12 -16.22
N ILE A 86 5.12 31.78 -15.61
CA ILE A 86 5.69 33.02 -16.17
C ILE A 86 6.46 32.76 -17.45
N THR A 87 6.30 33.67 -18.43
CA THR A 87 7.16 33.73 -19.62
C THR A 87 8.43 34.52 -19.34
N ALA A 88 9.38 34.54 -20.32
CA ALA A 88 10.50 35.43 -20.28
C ALA A 88 10.02 36.90 -20.18
N PRO A 89 10.73 37.79 -19.45
CA PRO A 89 10.35 39.18 -19.35
C PRO A 89 10.30 39.87 -20.72
N MET A 90 9.22 40.61 -20.95
CA MET A 90 9.08 41.44 -22.13
C MET A 90 9.95 42.68 -22.02
N PRO A 91 10.19 43.43 -23.14
CA PRO A 91 10.99 44.66 -23.11
C PRO A 91 10.49 45.74 -22.13
N ASN A 92 9.22 45.72 -21.74
CA ASN A 92 8.63 46.61 -20.73
C ASN A 92 8.82 46.13 -19.29
N GLY A 93 9.56 45.03 -19.05
CA GLY A 93 9.81 44.44 -17.76
C GLY A 93 8.62 43.61 -17.18
N LYS A 94 7.56 43.41 -17.93
CA LYS A 94 6.41 42.56 -17.53
C LYS A 94 6.57 41.15 -18.02
N VAL A 95 5.92 40.22 -17.36
CA VAL A 95 5.80 38.79 -17.77
C VAL A 95 4.34 38.48 -18.11
N LEU A 96 4.14 37.46 -18.93
CA LEU A 96 2.85 36.86 -19.16
C LEU A 96 2.77 35.51 -18.44
N MET A 97 1.55 35.07 -18.17
CA MET A 97 1.29 33.71 -17.68
C MET A 97 0.92 32.84 -18.89
N SER A 98 1.70 31.80 -19.14
CA SER A 98 1.51 30.89 -20.29
C SER A 98 1.67 29.45 -19.85
N PHE A 99 0.91 28.58 -20.52
CA PHE A 99 1.03 27.12 -20.39
C PHE A 99 0.55 26.54 -21.72
N SER A 100 1.41 25.86 -22.43
CA SER A 100 1.14 25.33 -23.77
C SER A 100 0.75 23.86 -23.73
N GLY A 101 0.09 23.40 -24.80
CA GLY A 101 -0.20 21.98 -24.99
C GLY A 101 1.05 21.10 -25.00
N LYS A 102 2.18 21.62 -25.48
CA LYS A 102 3.46 20.91 -25.40
C LYS A 102 3.90 20.69 -23.95
N GLU A 103 3.76 21.70 -23.09
CA GLU A 103 4.09 21.62 -21.65
C GLU A 103 3.08 20.75 -20.89
N LEU A 104 1.82 20.71 -21.35
CA LEU A 104 0.81 19.79 -20.79
C LEU A 104 1.13 18.34 -21.13
N ILE A 105 1.37 18.04 -22.41
CA ILE A 105 1.53 16.65 -22.89
C ILE A 105 2.81 16.03 -22.37
N LYS A 106 3.92 16.79 -22.34
CA LYS A 106 5.26 16.24 -22.12
C LYS A 106 6.13 17.13 -21.25
N GLY A 107 6.79 16.50 -20.27
CA GLY A 107 7.90 17.06 -19.52
C GLY A 107 9.19 16.29 -19.75
N GLU A 108 10.33 16.93 -19.44
CA GLU A 108 11.67 16.33 -19.59
C GLU A 108 12.44 16.45 -18.25
N PRO A 109 12.03 15.69 -17.20
CA PRO A 109 12.78 15.72 -15.94
C PRO A 109 14.16 15.08 -16.09
N ASP A 110 15.09 15.50 -15.24
CA ASP A 110 16.36 14.81 -15.08
C ASP A 110 16.13 13.46 -14.39
N ALA A 111 16.34 12.37 -15.11
CA ALA A 111 16.16 11.01 -14.61
C ALA A 111 17.41 10.44 -13.91
N SER A 112 18.49 11.23 -13.77
CA SER A 112 19.76 10.74 -13.21
C SER A 112 19.68 10.28 -11.76
N SER A 113 18.75 10.86 -10.99
CA SER A 113 18.54 10.56 -9.57
C SER A 113 17.42 9.56 -9.28
N PHE A 114 16.66 9.14 -10.29
CA PHE A 114 15.59 8.15 -10.11
C PHE A 114 16.11 6.73 -10.29
N PRO A 115 15.59 5.75 -9.51
CA PRO A 115 15.92 4.33 -9.69
C PRO A 115 15.59 3.87 -11.11
N SER A 116 16.52 3.18 -11.75
CA SER A 116 16.36 2.72 -13.14
C SER A 116 16.83 1.28 -13.38
N GLY A 117 17.42 0.61 -12.38
CA GLY A 117 17.86 -0.77 -12.48
C GLY A 117 18.68 -1.09 -13.75
N GLY A 118 19.56 -0.18 -14.16
CA GLY A 118 20.37 -0.35 -15.37
C GLY A 118 19.71 0.01 -16.69
N LEU A 119 18.40 0.34 -16.73
CA LEU A 119 17.73 0.75 -17.98
C LEU A 119 18.18 2.10 -18.54
N ARG A 120 18.94 2.85 -17.75
CA ARG A 120 19.44 4.15 -18.13
C ARG A 120 20.93 4.07 -18.43
N ALA A 121 21.33 4.53 -19.62
CA ALA A 121 22.74 4.75 -19.90
C ALA A 121 23.26 5.94 -19.07
N THR A 122 24.48 5.84 -18.54
CA THR A 122 25.06 6.82 -17.60
C THR A 122 25.19 8.24 -18.14
N PHE A 123 25.23 8.43 -19.46
CA PHE A 123 25.25 9.74 -20.13
C PHE A 123 23.87 10.22 -20.57
N GLU A 124 22.84 9.40 -20.51
CA GLU A 124 21.47 9.74 -20.84
C GLU A 124 20.66 9.95 -19.57
N ALA A 125 20.81 11.14 -18.98
CA ALA A 125 20.12 11.49 -17.74
C ALA A 125 18.68 11.98 -17.95
N ARG A 126 18.21 12.06 -19.20
CA ARG A 126 16.88 12.56 -19.55
C ARG A 126 15.83 11.44 -19.46
N GLY A 127 14.70 11.77 -18.83
CA GLY A 127 13.48 10.98 -18.89
C GLY A 127 12.34 11.82 -19.46
N TYR A 128 11.18 11.19 -19.63
CA TYR A 128 9.97 11.86 -20.12
C TYR A 128 8.81 11.59 -19.19
N THR A 129 8.05 12.66 -18.87
CA THR A 129 6.71 12.54 -18.33
C THR A 129 5.69 12.74 -19.43
N ALA A 130 4.60 11.99 -19.43
CA ALA A 130 3.53 12.07 -20.42
C ALA A 130 2.18 12.19 -19.70
N TRP A 131 1.38 13.19 -20.10
CA TRP A 131 0.07 13.44 -19.49
C TRP A 131 -0.84 12.23 -19.59
N ASP A 132 -1.39 11.83 -18.46
CA ASP A 132 -2.48 10.86 -18.36
C ASP A 132 -3.82 11.61 -18.28
N CYS A 133 -4.51 11.72 -19.40
CA CYS A 133 -5.81 12.41 -19.43
C CYS A 133 -6.95 11.61 -18.79
N THR A 134 -6.74 10.35 -18.42
CA THR A 134 -7.74 9.51 -17.74
C THR A 134 -7.77 9.73 -16.23
N SER A 135 -6.77 10.43 -15.66
CA SER A 135 -6.76 10.87 -14.28
C SER A 135 -6.84 12.40 -14.23
N PRO A 136 -7.82 12.98 -13.51
CA PRO A 136 -8.04 14.42 -13.53
C PRO A 136 -6.90 15.20 -12.86
N ALA A 137 -6.49 16.32 -13.48
CA ALA A 137 -5.58 17.27 -12.85
C ALA A 137 -6.26 17.95 -11.65
N PHE A 138 -5.48 18.36 -10.67
CA PHE A 138 -5.99 18.96 -9.44
C PHE A 138 -5.11 20.10 -8.95
N VAL A 139 -5.69 21.03 -8.19
CA VAL A 139 -4.96 22.11 -7.53
C VAL A 139 -4.78 21.76 -6.06
N ARG A 140 -3.52 21.53 -5.67
CA ARG A 140 -3.15 21.34 -4.28
C ARG A 140 -2.87 22.70 -3.64
N GLN A 141 -3.54 22.96 -2.52
CA GLN A 141 -3.39 24.18 -1.72
C GLN A 141 -2.75 23.84 -0.37
N ASP A 142 -1.74 24.60 0.01
CA ASP A 142 -1.12 24.51 1.34
C ASP A 142 -0.67 25.90 1.83
N ALA A 143 0.05 25.94 2.95
CA ALA A 143 0.55 27.19 3.52
C ALA A 143 1.54 27.94 2.63
N ALA A 144 2.17 27.26 1.66
CA ALA A 144 3.13 27.83 0.74
C ALA A 144 2.46 28.43 -0.52
N GLY A 145 1.19 28.08 -0.78
CA GLY A 145 0.45 28.55 -1.95
C GLY A 145 -0.37 27.45 -2.63
N ALA A 146 -0.62 27.63 -3.92
CA ALA A 146 -1.35 26.67 -4.72
C ALA A 146 -0.54 26.24 -5.96
N THR A 147 -0.61 24.94 -6.29
CA THR A 147 0.09 24.35 -7.44
C THR A 147 -0.88 23.46 -8.22
N LEU A 148 -0.88 23.60 -9.54
CA LEU A 148 -1.57 22.68 -10.46
C LEU A 148 -0.76 21.39 -10.56
N CYS A 149 -1.33 20.27 -10.14
CA CYS A 149 -0.76 18.94 -10.25
C CYS A 149 -1.40 18.20 -11.43
N ILE A 150 -0.58 17.74 -12.35
CA ILE A 150 -1.02 17.06 -13.59
C ILE A 150 -0.53 15.62 -13.52
N PRO A 151 -1.44 14.61 -13.37
CA PRO A 151 -1.04 13.22 -13.37
C PRO A 151 -0.36 12.81 -14.67
N THR A 152 0.81 12.18 -14.55
CA THR A 152 1.63 11.78 -15.70
C THR A 152 2.22 10.39 -15.52
N ALA A 153 2.48 9.72 -16.63
CA ALA A 153 3.40 8.60 -16.73
C ALA A 153 4.85 9.09 -16.74
N PHE A 154 5.79 8.21 -16.41
CA PHE A 154 7.23 8.51 -16.44
C PHE A 154 8.00 7.37 -17.08
N CYS A 155 8.81 7.68 -18.08
CA CYS A 155 9.62 6.69 -18.79
C CYS A 155 11.07 7.17 -19.02
N SER A 156 11.94 6.21 -19.33
CA SER A 156 13.31 6.45 -19.72
C SER A 156 13.39 7.18 -21.07
N TYR A 157 14.59 7.60 -21.45
CA TYR A 157 14.86 8.20 -22.77
C TYR A 157 14.51 7.23 -23.92
N THR A 158 14.64 5.94 -23.72
CA THR A 158 14.37 4.87 -24.68
C THR A 158 12.95 4.33 -24.60
N GLY A 159 12.13 4.80 -23.64
CA GLY A 159 10.70 4.52 -23.57
C GLY A 159 10.28 3.47 -22.56
N GLU A 160 11.22 2.84 -21.82
CA GLU A 160 10.88 1.89 -20.78
C GLU A 160 10.20 2.60 -19.60
N ALA A 161 9.20 1.96 -19.02
CA ALA A 161 8.48 2.47 -17.86
C ALA A 161 9.36 2.50 -16.61
N LEU A 162 9.55 3.68 -16.03
CA LEU A 162 10.24 3.92 -14.76
C LEU A 162 9.29 4.36 -13.65
N ASP A 163 8.02 4.03 -13.81
CA ASP A 163 6.93 4.39 -12.91
C ASP A 163 6.00 3.21 -12.61
N GLN A 164 4.97 3.48 -11.82
CA GLN A 164 3.91 2.52 -11.52
C GLN A 164 2.67 2.73 -12.42
N LYS A 165 2.45 3.94 -12.94
CA LYS A 165 1.25 4.28 -13.72
C LYS A 165 1.23 3.61 -15.08
N THR A 166 2.34 3.61 -15.81
CA THR A 166 2.40 3.02 -17.16
C THR A 166 2.03 1.53 -17.16
N PRO A 167 2.67 0.67 -16.33
CA PRO A 167 2.26 -0.74 -16.28
C PRO A 167 0.86 -0.94 -15.70
N LEU A 168 0.38 -0.06 -14.81
CA LEU A 168 -0.99 -0.12 -14.31
C LEU A 168 -2.00 0.07 -15.45
N LEU A 169 -1.84 1.12 -16.26
CA LEU A 169 -2.72 1.38 -17.41
C LEU A 169 -2.67 0.22 -18.41
N ARG A 170 -1.47 -0.29 -18.74
CA ARG A 170 -1.31 -1.47 -19.61
C ARG A 170 -2.04 -2.71 -19.06
N SER A 171 -1.99 -2.94 -17.75
CA SER A 171 -2.71 -4.05 -17.11
C SER A 171 -4.23 -3.88 -17.14
N MET A 172 -4.71 -2.64 -17.03
CA MET A 172 -6.15 -2.32 -17.16
C MET A 172 -6.65 -2.56 -18.59
N GLU A 173 -5.86 -2.22 -19.61
CA GLU A 173 -6.18 -2.55 -21.00
C GLU A 173 -6.19 -4.06 -21.26
N ALA A 174 -5.28 -4.81 -20.64
CA ALA A 174 -5.23 -6.26 -20.75
C ALA A 174 -6.50 -6.91 -20.18
N ILE A 175 -6.91 -6.54 -18.98
CA ILE A 175 -8.10 -7.13 -18.35
C ILE A 175 -9.38 -6.67 -19.04
N ASP A 176 -9.45 -5.43 -19.52
CA ASP A 176 -10.58 -4.93 -20.33
C ASP A 176 -10.76 -5.80 -21.59
N THR A 177 -9.71 -5.92 -22.39
CA THR A 177 -9.72 -6.69 -23.63
C THR A 177 -10.19 -8.13 -23.44
N GLN A 178 -9.64 -8.82 -22.43
CA GLN A 178 -9.96 -10.22 -22.20
C GLN A 178 -11.34 -10.40 -21.54
N SER A 179 -11.76 -9.46 -20.70
CA SER A 179 -13.10 -9.48 -20.12
C SER A 179 -14.20 -9.24 -21.17
N ILE A 180 -14.01 -8.28 -22.05
CA ILE A 180 -14.93 -8.05 -23.20
C ILE A 180 -14.99 -9.27 -24.10
N ARG A 181 -13.83 -9.89 -24.41
CA ARG A 181 -13.77 -11.14 -25.17
C ARG A 181 -14.60 -12.23 -24.53
N LEU A 182 -14.46 -12.44 -23.22
CA LEU A 182 -15.22 -13.39 -22.45
C LEU A 182 -16.72 -13.10 -22.46
N LEU A 183 -17.11 -11.85 -22.20
CA LEU A 183 -18.51 -11.42 -22.21
C LEU A 183 -19.20 -11.62 -23.57
N ARG A 184 -18.47 -11.44 -24.69
CA ARG A 184 -19.01 -11.70 -26.05
C ARG A 184 -19.40 -13.17 -26.22
N LEU A 185 -18.67 -14.11 -25.62
CA LEU A 185 -18.99 -15.54 -25.65
C LEU A 185 -20.29 -15.86 -24.90
N PHE A 186 -20.59 -15.10 -23.84
CA PHE A 186 -21.87 -15.17 -23.13
C PHE A 186 -23.01 -14.39 -23.80
N GLY A 187 -22.79 -13.85 -25.00
CA GLY A 187 -23.80 -13.12 -25.76
C GLY A 187 -24.00 -11.66 -25.36
N ASN A 188 -23.16 -11.12 -24.48
CA ASN A 188 -23.20 -9.69 -24.19
C ASN A 188 -22.71 -8.89 -25.39
N THR A 189 -23.58 -8.03 -25.94
CA THR A 189 -23.29 -7.17 -27.10
C THR A 189 -23.37 -5.69 -26.76
N THR A 190 -23.74 -5.32 -25.55
CA THR A 190 -23.97 -3.94 -25.11
C THR A 190 -22.72 -3.30 -24.48
N SER A 191 -22.07 -4.02 -23.56
CA SER A 191 -20.89 -3.50 -22.89
C SER A 191 -19.73 -3.25 -23.87
N LYS A 192 -19.06 -2.13 -23.73
CA LYS A 192 -17.94 -1.71 -24.61
C LYS A 192 -16.60 -1.75 -23.89
N LYS A 193 -16.60 -1.60 -22.57
CA LYS A 193 -15.42 -1.53 -21.72
C LYS A 193 -15.68 -2.27 -20.41
N VAL A 194 -14.66 -2.91 -19.88
CA VAL A 194 -14.64 -3.45 -18.52
C VAL A 194 -13.50 -2.79 -17.75
N THR A 195 -13.80 -2.23 -16.60
CA THR A 195 -12.84 -1.47 -15.82
C THR A 195 -12.68 -2.11 -14.45
N PRO A 196 -11.44 -2.39 -14.00
CA PRO A 196 -11.20 -2.74 -12.62
C PRO A 196 -11.45 -1.53 -11.72
N SER A 197 -12.16 -1.76 -10.63
CA SER A 197 -12.40 -0.77 -9.58
C SER A 197 -11.70 -1.18 -8.28
N VAL A 198 -11.17 -0.19 -7.56
CA VAL A 198 -10.35 -0.40 -6.38
C VAL A 198 -10.78 0.55 -5.27
N GLY A 199 -10.84 0.01 -4.04
CA GLY A 199 -11.08 0.78 -2.82
C GLY A 199 -10.06 0.39 -1.75
N PRO A 200 -8.90 1.07 -1.68
CA PRO A 200 -7.88 0.77 -0.68
C PRO A 200 -8.25 1.39 0.67
N GLU A 201 -8.24 0.59 1.73
CA GLU A 201 -8.46 1.00 3.11
C GLU A 201 -7.11 1.36 3.73
N GLN A 202 -6.87 2.63 4.05
CA GLN A 202 -5.58 3.11 4.53
C GLN A 202 -5.51 3.10 6.05
N GLU A 203 -4.73 2.17 6.61
CA GLU A 203 -4.36 2.20 8.03
C GLU A 203 -3.13 3.08 8.27
N TYR A 204 -3.03 3.67 9.45
CA TYR A 204 -1.92 4.54 9.84
C TYR A 204 -1.84 4.75 11.35
N PHE A 205 -0.66 5.14 11.85
CA PHE A 205 -0.47 5.57 13.24
C PHE A 205 -0.35 7.08 13.35
N ILE A 206 -0.85 7.63 14.46
CA ILE A 206 -0.69 9.05 14.81
C ILE A 206 0.01 9.14 16.17
N VAL A 207 1.08 9.92 16.23
CA VAL A 207 1.83 10.20 17.46
C VAL A 207 2.00 11.70 17.66
N ASP A 208 2.30 12.13 18.89
CA ASP A 208 2.62 13.52 19.17
C ASP A 208 3.93 13.92 18.46
N ARG A 209 3.90 15.07 17.77
CA ARG A 209 5.05 15.54 16.97
C ARG A 209 6.28 15.85 17.83
N GLN A 210 6.12 16.35 19.03
CA GLN A 210 7.27 16.69 19.88
C GLN A 210 7.99 15.44 20.35
N LYS A 211 7.24 14.38 20.68
CA LYS A 211 7.80 13.06 21.03
C LYS A 211 8.45 12.39 19.83
N TYR A 212 7.81 12.45 18.66
CA TYR A 212 8.39 11.98 17.41
C TYR A 212 9.76 12.61 17.12
N LEU A 213 9.91 13.93 17.30
CA LEU A 213 11.17 14.64 17.04
C LEU A 213 12.30 14.23 18.01
N GLN A 214 12.00 13.57 19.11
CA GLN A 214 12.98 13.00 20.04
C GLN A 214 13.41 11.58 19.68
N ARG A 215 12.75 10.95 18.69
CA ARG A 215 13.00 9.57 18.23
C ARG A 215 13.69 9.58 16.86
N LYS A 216 15.03 9.46 16.90
CA LYS A 216 15.85 9.41 15.66
C LYS A 216 15.48 8.24 14.76
N ASP A 217 15.13 7.09 15.33
CA ASP A 217 14.66 5.92 14.57
C ASP A 217 13.38 6.22 13.78
N LEU A 218 12.37 6.80 14.41
CA LEU A 218 11.14 7.21 13.71
C LEU A 218 11.41 8.22 12.58
N ILE A 219 12.33 9.17 12.80
CA ILE A 219 12.68 10.21 11.81
C ILE A 219 13.36 9.57 10.58
N PHE A 220 14.32 8.67 10.79
CA PHE A 220 15.13 8.12 9.70
C PHE A 220 14.50 6.91 9.02
N THR A 221 13.69 6.11 9.75
CA THR A 221 13.23 4.82 9.25
C THR A 221 11.70 4.64 9.28
N GLY A 222 10.97 5.56 9.90
CA GLY A 222 9.50 5.45 10.06
C GLY A 222 9.07 4.44 11.12
N ARG A 223 9.98 3.67 11.72
CA ARG A 223 9.70 2.70 12.78
C ARG A 223 10.64 2.84 13.98
N THR A 224 10.20 2.33 15.12
CA THR A 224 11.05 2.22 16.31
C THR A 224 12.02 1.06 16.16
N LEU A 225 13.31 1.32 16.39
CA LEU A 225 14.38 0.31 16.37
C LEU A 225 14.70 -0.23 17.78
N PHE A 226 14.30 0.52 18.80
CA PHE A 226 14.35 0.16 20.21
C PHE A 226 13.01 0.47 20.86
N GLY A 227 12.67 -0.23 21.92
CA GLY A 227 11.49 0.04 22.73
C GLY A 227 10.95 -1.18 23.44
N ALA A 228 10.86 -1.07 24.76
CA ALA A 228 10.19 -2.05 25.60
C ALA A 228 8.67 -1.89 25.52
N MET A 229 7.94 -3.00 25.69
CA MET A 229 6.48 -2.96 25.76
C MET A 229 6.02 -2.23 27.02
N PRO A 230 5.03 -1.33 26.90
CA PRO A 230 4.42 -0.69 28.05
C PRO A 230 3.57 -1.70 28.87
N PRO A 231 3.17 -1.34 30.10
CA PRO A 231 2.36 -2.23 30.93
C PRO A 231 0.96 -2.52 30.35
N LYS A 232 0.51 -1.72 29.40
CA LYS A 232 -0.71 -1.94 28.63
C LYS A 232 -0.38 -1.82 27.14
N GLY A 233 -0.76 -2.83 26.35
CA GLY A 233 -0.74 -2.81 24.91
C GLY A 233 -2.17 -2.70 24.35
N GLN A 234 -2.61 -3.73 23.64
CA GLN A 234 -3.94 -3.83 23.01
C GLN A 234 -4.84 -4.92 23.62
N GLU A 235 -4.51 -5.44 24.81
CA GLU A 235 -5.11 -6.64 25.40
C GLU A 235 -6.61 -6.53 25.67
N MET A 236 -7.12 -5.30 25.81
CA MET A 236 -8.54 -5.07 26.10
C MET A 236 -9.38 -4.74 24.88
N ASP A 237 -8.76 -4.59 23.69
CA ASP A 237 -9.39 -4.14 22.44
C ASP A 237 -10.20 -2.85 22.60
N ASP A 238 -9.92 -2.06 23.63
CA ASP A 238 -10.67 -0.87 24.03
C ASP A 238 -10.37 0.35 23.16
N HIS A 239 -9.34 0.30 22.32
CA HIS A 239 -9.09 1.34 21.33
C HIS A 239 -10.00 1.17 20.10
N TYR A 240 -10.09 -0.04 19.54
CA TYR A 240 -10.94 -0.34 18.39
C TYR A 240 -12.42 0.01 18.62
N PHE A 241 -12.96 -0.38 19.76
CA PHE A 241 -14.35 -0.10 20.16
C PHE A 241 -14.52 1.22 20.92
N GLY A 242 -13.45 2.00 21.07
CA GLY A 242 -13.44 3.27 21.78
C GLY A 242 -13.90 4.44 20.92
N ALA A 243 -14.27 5.54 21.59
CA ALA A 243 -14.52 6.79 20.90
C ALA A 243 -13.21 7.39 20.36
N ILE A 244 -13.29 8.03 19.19
CA ILE A 244 -12.16 8.79 18.64
C ILE A 244 -11.88 9.98 19.57
N ARG A 245 -10.64 10.13 20.04
CA ARG A 245 -10.24 11.25 20.89
C ARG A 245 -10.40 12.59 20.17
N GLU A 246 -10.78 13.64 20.89
CA GLU A 246 -11.12 14.95 20.30
C GLU A 246 -10.00 15.53 19.44
N ARG A 247 -8.74 15.44 19.87
CA ARG A 247 -7.58 15.91 19.10
C ARG A 247 -7.43 15.16 17.76
N ILE A 248 -7.66 13.85 17.77
CA ILE A 248 -7.63 13.01 16.58
C ILE A 248 -8.84 13.26 15.67
N ALA A 249 -10.04 13.43 16.25
CA ALA A 249 -11.25 13.76 15.49
C ALA A 249 -11.11 15.11 14.77
N ALA A 250 -10.48 16.11 15.39
CA ALA A 250 -10.20 17.39 14.74
C ALA A 250 -9.22 17.23 13.55
N TYR A 251 -8.17 16.43 13.73
CA TYR A 251 -7.24 16.08 12.65
C TYR A 251 -7.96 15.35 11.50
N MET A 252 -8.74 14.30 11.80
CA MET A 252 -9.47 13.53 10.79
C MET A 252 -10.48 14.39 10.01
N LYS A 253 -11.13 15.34 10.69
CA LYS A 253 -12.05 16.30 10.05
C LYS A 253 -11.33 17.14 9.00
N ASP A 254 -10.13 17.65 9.31
CA ASP A 254 -9.37 18.47 8.39
C ASP A 254 -8.80 17.63 7.24
N VAL A 255 -8.35 16.39 7.51
CA VAL A 255 -7.98 15.43 6.46
C VAL A 255 -9.13 15.21 5.49
N ASN A 256 -10.31 14.89 5.99
CA ASN A 256 -11.48 14.66 5.13
C ASN A 256 -11.82 15.89 4.29
N LYS A 257 -11.77 17.09 4.87
CA LYS A 257 -12.03 18.34 4.15
C LYS A 257 -11.06 18.56 2.99
N GLU A 258 -9.76 18.35 3.21
CA GLU A 258 -8.76 18.47 2.15
C GLU A 258 -8.96 17.41 1.06
N LEU A 259 -9.25 16.17 1.44
CA LEU A 259 -9.50 15.07 0.51
C LEU A 259 -10.76 15.29 -0.33
N TRP A 260 -11.87 15.73 0.27
CA TRP A 260 -13.10 16.02 -0.47
C TRP A 260 -12.90 17.12 -1.50
N LYS A 261 -12.15 18.18 -1.18
CA LYS A 261 -11.78 19.21 -2.15
C LYS A 261 -11.01 18.67 -3.36
N LEU A 262 -10.17 17.66 -3.12
CA LEU A 262 -9.40 16.97 -4.15
C LEU A 262 -10.17 15.81 -4.83
N GLY A 263 -11.50 15.72 -4.62
CA GLY A 263 -12.34 14.72 -5.26
C GLY A 263 -12.20 13.30 -4.69
N VAL A 264 -11.45 13.12 -3.61
CA VAL A 264 -11.31 11.82 -2.93
C VAL A 264 -12.51 11.60 -2.03
N ALA A 265 -13.30 10.57 -2.30
CA ALA A 265 -14.50 10.23 -1.55
C ALA A 265 -14.18 9.50 -0.24
N ALA A 266 -13.39 10.13 0.64
CA ALA A 266 -13.13 9.63 2.00
C ALA A 266 -14.44 9.49 2.77
N LYS A 267 -14.78 8.27 3.19
CA LYS A 267 -16.10 7.95 3.76
C LYS A 267 -16.01 7.45 5.19
N THR A 268 -15.15 6.49 5.45
CA THR A 268 -15.05 5.82 6.75
C THR A 268 -13.79 6.24 7.46
N GLN A 269 -13.90 6.48 8.77
CA GLN A 269 -12.78 6.70 9.66
C GLN A 269 -13.11 6.08 11.01
N HIS A 270 -12.15 5.37 11.60
CA HIS A 270 -12.28 4.77 12.93
C HIS A 270 -10.91 4.48 13.57
N ASN A 271 -10.96 4.06 14.84
CA ASN A 271 -9.78 3.54 15.51
C ASN A 271 -9.51 2.10 15.08
N GLU A 272 -8.25 1.74 14.96
CA GLU A 272 -7.79 0.38 14.77
C GLU A 272 -7.42 -0.29 16.11
N VAL A 273 -7.01 -1.58 16.06
CA VAL A 273 -6.80 -2.39 17.26
C VAL A 273 -5.61 -1.88 18.10
N ALA A 274 -4.51 -1.51 17.46
CA ALA A 274 -3.36 -0.98 18.19
C ALA A 274 -3.64 0.44 18.72
N PRO A 275 -3.17 0.76 19.94
CA PRO A 275 -3.23 2.14 20.43
C PRO A 275 -2.58 3.12 19.45
N ALA A 276 -3.18 4.27 19.25
CA ALA A 276 -2.77 5.31 18.28
C ALA A 276 -2.87 4.91 16.80
N GLN A 277 -3.47 3.78 16.48
CA GLN A 277 -3.72 3.33 15.10
C GLN A 277 -5.14 3.70 14.66
N HIS A 278 -5.27 4.10 13.40
CA HIS A 278 -6.53 4.56 12.79
C HIS A 278 -6.61 4.09 11.34
N GLU A 279 -7.83 4.13 10.78
CA GLU A 279 -8.08 3.80 9.39
C GLU A 279 -8.90 4.90 8.71
N LEU A 280 -8.63 5.10 7.41
CA LEU A 280 -9.43 5.87 6.48
C LEU A 280 -9.75 5.00 5.27
N ALA A 281 -11.04 4.81 4.97
CA ALA A 281 -11.51 4.08 3.81
C ALA A 281 -12.29 5.01 2.86
N PRO A 282 -11.84 5.16 1.59
CA PRO A 282 -12.58 5.87 0.56
C PRO A 282 -13.65 4.98 -0.07
N ILE A 283 -14.60 5.58 -0.77
CA ILE A 283 -15.43 4.86 -1.72
C ILE A 283 -14.52 4.43 -2.89
N TYR A 284 -14.74 3.22 -3.41
CA TYR A 284 -13.99 2.71 -4.54
C TYR A 284 -14.13 3.60 -5.79
N ALA A 285 -13.12 3.59 -6.61
CA ALA A 285 -13.08 4.30 -7.90
C ALA A 285 -12.44 3.40 -8.97
N GLU A 286 -12.42 3.85 -10.22
CA GLU A 286 -11.62 3.25 -11.27
C GLU A 286 -10.17 3.08 -10.79
N CYS A 287 -9.55 1.95 -11.12
CA CYS A 287 -8.26 1.53 -10.55
C CYS A 287 -7.17 2.60 -10.70
N ASN A 288 -7.01 3.23 -11.88
CA ASN A 288 -6.04 4.30 -12.09
C ASN A 288 -6.27 5.50 -11.17
N VAL A 289 -7.52 5.98 -11.09
CA VAL A 289 -7.90 7.11 -10.24
C VAL A 289 -7.77 6.74 -8.76
N ALA A 290 -8.15 5.53 -8.37
CA ALA A 290 -8.04 5.05 -6.99
C ALA A 290 -6.59 4.98 -6.51
N VAL A 291 -5.67 4.57 -7.38
CA VAL A 291 -4.22 4.55 -7.09
C VAL A 291 -3.69 5.97 -6.88
N ASP A 292 -4.04 6.91 -7.75
CA ASP A 292 -3.67 8.32 -7.57
C ASP A 292 -4.27 8.90 -6.28
N HIS A 293 -5.56 8.61 -6.01
CA HIS A 293 -6.23 9.03 -4.78
C HIS A 293 -5.53 8.47 -3.52
N ASN A 294 -5.04 7.23 -3.55
CA ASN A 294 -4.32 6.68 -2.41
C ASN A 294 -3.00 7.42 -2.15
N GLN A 295 -2.27 7.83 -3.19
CA GLN A 295 -1.08 8.69 -3.03
C GLN A 295 -1.45 10.04 -2.43
N ILE A 296 -2.53 10.66 -2.89
CA ILE A 296 -3.05 11.91 -2.33
C ILE A 296 -3.46 11.74 -0.86
N ILE A 297 -4.11 10.62 -0.50
CA ILE A 297 -4.46 10.29 0.89
C ILE A 297 -3.20 10.25 1.76
N MET A 298 -2.19 9.49 1.36
CA MET A 298 -0.95 9.34 2.14
C MET A 298 -0.23 10.69 2.35
N GLU A 299 -0.16 11.53 1.34
CA GLU A 299 0.40 12.87 1.46
C GLU A 299 -0.43 13.77 2.37
N THR A 300 -1.75 13.76 2.22
CA THR A 300 -2.68 14.58 3.01
C THR A 300 -2.62 14.21 4.49
N LEU A 301 -2.60 12.90 4.81
CA LEU A 301 -2.47 12.41 6.18
C LEU A 301 -1.21 12.98 6.85
N LYS A 302 -0.06 12.94 6.18
CA LYS A 302 1.21 13.48 6.69
C LYS A 302 1.18 15.01 6.85
N LYS A 303 0.70 15.74 5.84
CA LYS A 303 0.66 17.22 5.84
C LYS A 303 -0.28 17.78 6.91
N VAL A 304 -1.46 17.23 7.01
CA VAL A 304 -2.46 17.70 7.99
C VAL A 304 -2.03 17.35 9.41
N ALA A 305 -1.41 16.19 9.65
CA ALA A 305 -0.86 15.84 10.96
C ALA A 305 0.07 16.92 11.50
N GLY A 306 0.97 17.44 10.65
CA GLY A 306 1.87 18.52 11.02
C GLY A 306 1.16 19.80 11.49
N ARG A 307 0.03 20.15 10.89
CA ARG A 307 -0.79 21.33 11.29
C ARG A 307 -1.43 21.17 12.68
N HIS A 308 -1.70 19.93 13.10
CA HIS A 308 -2.27 19.59 14.41
C HIS A 308 -1.21 19.27 15.49
N GLY A 309 0.09 19.50 15.21
CA GLY A 309 1.15 19.12 16.14
C GLY A 309 1.27 17.61 16.32
N LEU A 310 0.85 16.87 15.31
CA LEU A 310 0.89 15.41 15.21
C LEU A 310 1.86 14.96 14.13
N GLN A 311 2.19 13.68 14.15
CA GLN A 311 2.95 13.00 13.09
C GLN A 311 2.22 11.73 12.67
N CYS A 312 1.94 11.60 11.38
CA CYS A 312 1.43 10.38 10.78
C CYS A 312 2.58 9.44 10.43
N LEU A 313 2.48 8.18 10.86
CA LEU A 313 3.39 7.11 10.53
C LEU A 313 2.68 6.13 9.60
N LEU A 314 3.24 5.94 8.41
CA LEU A 314 2.72 5.00 7.40
C LEU A 314 3.55 3.71 7.30
N HIS A 315 4.63 3.58 8.06
CA HIS A 315 5.38 2.33 8.12
C HIS A 315 4.46 1.18 8.57
N GLU A 316 4.64 0.00 8.01
CA GLU A 316 3.81 -1.19 8.25
C GLU A 316 3.86 -1.67 9.71
N LYS A 317 5.00 -1.47 10.39
CA LYS A 317 5.21 -1.89 11.77
C LYS A 317 6.01 -0.85 12.56
N PRO A 318 5.43 0.32 12.88
CA PRO A 318 6.17 1.36 13.59
C PRO A 318 6.48 0.96 15.05
N PHE A 319 5.69 0.07 15.64
CA PHE A 319 5.86 -0.41 17.00
C PHE A 319 5.83 -1.94 17.04
N ALA A 320 6.87 -2.56 17.62
CA ALA A 320 6.88 -3.99 17.84
C ALA A 320 5.83 -4.40 18.90
N GLY A 321 5.31 -5.63 18.81
CA GLY A 321 4.41 -6.19 19.81
C GLY A 321 2.94 -5.77 19.73
N VAL A 322 2.57 -4.82 18.88
CA VAL A 322 1.17 -4.44 18.58
C VAL A 322 0.87 -4.63 17.10
N ASN A 323 -0.40 -4.50 16.68
CA ASN A 323 -0.79 -4.60 15.27
C ASN A 323 0.04 -3.68 14.39
N GLY A 324 0.30 -4.11 13.17
CA GLY A 324 0.85 -3.28 12.10
C GLY A 324 -0.24 -2.69 11.22
N SER A 325 0.15 -1.81 10.28
CA SER A 325 -0.74 -1.15 9.34
C SER A 325 -0.56 -1.69 7.93
N GLY A 326 -1.65 -1.88 7.23
CA GLY A 326 -1.70 -2.26 5.82
C GLY A 326 -2.69 -1.42 5.02
N LYS A 327 -2.97 -1.93 3.82
CA LYS A 327 -4.08 -1.50 2.98
C LYS A 327 -4.85 -2.73 2.56
N HIS A 328 -6.14 -2.79 2.89
CA HIS A 328 -7.00 -3.79 2.29
C HIS A 328 -7.43 -3.28 0.93
N ASP A 329 -6.95 -3.94 -0.13
CA ASP A 329 -7.21 -3.56 -1.50
C ASP A 329 -8.48 -4.27 -2.01
N ASN A 330 -9.60 -3.57 -1.95
CA ASN A 330 -10.90 -4.07 -2.42
C ASN A 330 -10.96 -3.95 -3.94
N TRP A 331 -10.84 -5.07 -4.65
CA TRP A 331 -10.77 -5.15 -6.10
C TRP A 331 -12.02 -5.79 -6.70
N SER A 332 -12.56 -5.19 -7.77
CA SER A 332 -13.68 -5.73 -8.55
C SER A 332 -13.54 -5.32 -10.02
N ILE A 333 -14.33 -5.94 -10.91
CA ILE A 333 -14.36 -5.65 -12.34
C ILE A 333 -15.80 -5.40 -12.80
N THR A 334 -16.02 -4.24 -13.42
CA THR A 334 -17.37 -3.78 -13.78
C THR A 334 -17.39 -3.25 -15.21
N THR A 335 -18.46 -3.54 -15.94
CA THR A 335 -18.69 -3.04 -17.28
C THR A 335 -19.10 -1.55 -17.28
N ASP A 336 -18.95 -0.88 -18.43
CA ASP A 336 -19.39 0.51 -18.62
C ASP A 336 -20.91 0.71 -18.49
N ASP A 337 -21.70 -0.35 -18.65
CA ASP A 337 -23.15 -0.38 -18.42
C ASP A 337 -23.55 -0.93 -17.03
N GLY A 338 -22.59 -1.10 -16.11
CA GLY A 338 -22.82 -1.31 -14.69
C GLY A 338 -22.96 -2.78 -14.23
N ILE A 339 -22.57 -3.74 -15.06
CA ILE A 339 -22.55 -5.17 -14.69
C ILE A 339 -21.25 -5.47 -13.95
N ASN A 340 -21.35 -5.84 -12.67
CA ASN A 340 -20.21 -6.35 -11.90
C ASN A 340 -20.03 -7.85 -12.20
N LEU A 341 -18.86 -8.23 -12.71
CA LEU A 341 -18.56 -9.63 -13.07
C LEU A 341 -18.37 -10.52 -11.84
N LEU A 342 -18.17 -9.92 -10.66
CA LEU A 342 -18.05 -10.61 -9.38
C LEU A 342 -19.37 -10.63 -8.58
N GLU A 343 -20.50 -10.25 -9.19
CA GLU A 343 -21.81 -10.34 -8.55
C GLU A 343 -22.39 -11.77 -8.70
N PRO A 344 -22.46 -12.55 -7.62
CA PRO A 344 -22.93 -13.93 -7.68
C PRO A 344 -24.43 -14.05 -7.96
N GLY A 345 -25.20 -13.00 -7.65
CA GLY A 345 -26.65 -13.02 -7.68
C GLY A 345 -27.26 -13.82 -6.53
N LYS A 346 -28.58 -14.05 -6.61
CA LYS A 346 -29.31 -14.79 -5.57
C LYS A 346 -29.09 -16.30 -5.62
N THR A 347 -28.78 -16.82 -6.78
CA THR A 347 -28.55 -18.26 -7.03
C THR A 347 -27.17 -18.45 -7.70
N PRO A 348 -26.06 -18.32 -6.94
CA PRO A 348 -24.71 -18.42 -7.49
C PRO A 348 -24.46 -19.70 -8.29
N HIS A 349 -25.07 -20.82 -7.88
CA HIS A 349 -24.94 -22.13 -8.54
C HIS A 349 -25.50 -22.15 -9.98
N GLU A 350 -26.42 -21.24 -10.32
CA GLU A 350 -27.01 -21.11 -11.67
C GLU A 350 -26.31 -20.08 -12.54
N ASN A 351 -25.46 -19.22 -11.92
CA ASN A 351 -24.78 -18.13 -12.62
C ASN A 351 -23.46 -18.60 -13.27
N VAL A 352 -23.59 -19.23 -14.45
CA VAL A 352 -22.45 -19.82 -15.18
C VAL A 352 -21.36 -18.80 -15.49
N GLN A 353 -21.72 -17.58 -15.86
CA GLN A 353 -20.75 -16.51 -16.12
C GLN A 353 -19.94 -16.17 -14.86
N PHE A 354 -20.62 -15.98 -13.73
CA PHE A 354 -19.97 -15.73 -12.44
C PHE A 354 -19.05 -16.89 -12.02
N LEU A 355 -19.54 -18.14 -12.15
CA LEU A 355 -18.76 -19.32 -11.79
C LEU A 355 -17.51 -19.48 -12.65
N LEU A 356 -17.59 -19.15 -13.95
CA LEU A 356 -16.41 -19.14 -14.81
C LEU A 356 -15.43 -18.05 -14.42
N VAL A 357 -15.89 -16.82 -14.16
CA VAL A 357 -15.05 -15.71 -13.68
C VAL A 357 -14.38 -16.09 -12.36
N LEU A 358 -15.14 -16.65 -11.40
CA LEU A 358 -14.62 -17.09 -10.12
C LEU A 358 -13.52 -18.15 -10.27
N THR A 359 -13.77 -19.18 -11.07
CA THR A 359 -12.79 -20.27 -11.27
C THR A 359 -11.57 -19.84 -12.07
N CYS A 360 -11.70 -18.86 -12.97
CA CYS A 360 -10.56 -18.19 -13.62
C CYS A 360 -9.71 -17.44 -12.59
N ILE A 361 -10.31 -16.77 -11.61
CA ILE A 361 -9.57 -16.09 -10.55
C ILE A 361 -8.86 -17.10 -9.64
N LEU A 362 -9.51 -18.24 -9.30
CA LEU A 362 -8.83 -19.32 -8.57
C LEU A 362 -7.59 -19.80 -9.33
N LYS A 363 -7.71 -20.04 -10.64
CA LYS A 363 -6.57 -20.42 -11.51
C LYS A 363 -5.48 -19.36 -11.48
N ALA A 364 -5.83 -18.10 -11.70
CA ALA A 364 -4.88 -17.00 -11.77
C ALA A 364 -4.05 -16.87 -10.47
N VAL A 365 -4.71 -16.90 -9.33
CA VAL A 365 -4.03 -16.76 -8.03
C VAL A 365 -3.24 -18.00 -7.67
N ASP A 366 -3.71 -19.20 -8.02
CA ASP A 366 -3.00 -20.45 -7.76
C ASP A 366 -1.72 -20.58 -8.60
N GLU A 367 -1.79 -20.29 -9.89
CA GLU A 367 -0.64 -20.37 -10.79
C GLU A 367 0.40 -19.29 -10.54
N HIS A 368 -0.03 -18.09 -10.11
CA HIS A 368 0.82 -16.93 -9.87
C HIS A 368 0.89 -16.51 -8.39
N ALA A 369 0.71 -17.46 -7.45
CA ALA A 369 0.71 -17.16 -6.01
C ALA A 369 2.01 -16.48 -5.55
N ALA A 370 3.16 -16.91 -6.04
CA ALA A 370 4.46 -16.31 -5.71
C ALA A 370 4.57 -14.88 -6.25
N LEU A 371 4.09 -14.61 -7.46
CA LEU A 371 4.10 -13.28 -8.07
C LEU A 371 3.15 -12.31 -7.34
N LEU A 372 1.93 -12.77 -6.99
CA LEU A 372 0.99 -11.94 -6.24
C LEU A 372 1.52 -11.66 -4.81
N ARG A 373 2.22 -12.63 -4.18
CA ARG A 373 2.92 -12.38 -2.92
C ARG A 373 4.06 -11.35 -3.10
N ALA A 374 4.81 -11.43 -4.19
CA ALA A 374 5.86 -10.45 -4.49
C ALA A 374 5.28 -9.03 -4.67
N ALA A 375 4.09 -8.90 -5.24
CA ALA A 375 3.42 -7.62 -5.43
C ALA A 375 3.08 -6.86 -4.12
N ALA A 376 3.12 -7.56 -2.99
CA ALA A 376 2.95 -6.98 -1.66
C ALA A 376 4.20 -7.19 -0.78
N ALA A 377 5.36 -7.44 -1.39
CA ALA A 377 6.62 -7.61 -0.68
C ALA A 377 7.31 -6.27 -0.48
N ASP A 378 7.49 -5.89 0.77
CA ASP A 378 8.22 -4.71 1.22
C ASP A 378 8.99 -5.01 2.50
N VAL A 379 10.02 -4.21 2.79
CA VAL A 379 10.84 -4.37 4.02
C VAL A 379 9.97 -4.23 5.27
N GLY A 380 9.05 -3.27 5.28
CA GLY A 380 8.10 -3.05 6.38
C GLY A 380 7.14 -4.21 6.57
N ASN A 381 6.65 -4.78 5.48
CA ASN A 381 5.74 -5.91 5.47
C ASN A 381 6.38 -7.22 5.99
N ASP A 382 7.69 -7.38 5.86
CA ASP A 382 8.43 -8.49 6.50
C ASP A 382 8.30 -8.47 8.04
N HIS A 383 8.00 -7.31 8.64
CA HIS A 383 7.74 -7.16 10.08
C HIS A 383 6.26 -7.30 10.44
N ARG A 384 5.35 -7.09 9.48
CA ARG A 384 3.91 -7.05 9.72
C ARG A 384 3.22 -8.40 9.48
N LEU A 385 3.54 -9.10 8.37
CA LEU A 385 2.82 -10.29 7.94
C LEU A 385 2.92 -11.46 8.93
N GLY A 386 1.82 -12.20 9.05
CA GLY A 386 1.76 -13.46 9.81
C GLY A 386 1.23 -13.37 11.23
N ALA A 387 0.81 -12.20 11.71
CA ALA A 387 0.20 -12.03 13.03
C ALA A 387 -0.60 -10.73 13.14
N ASN A 388 -1.47 -10.64 14.16
CA ASN A 388 -2.14 -9.38 14.53
C ASN A 388 -2.92 -8.75 13.35
N GLU A 389 -3.89 -9.48 12.78
CA GLU A 389 -4.75 -9.11 11.66
C GLU A 389 -4.03 -8.97 10.29
N ALA A 390 -2.71 -9.09 10.23
CA ALA A 390 -2.00 -9.20 8.97
C ALA A 390 -1.99 -10.64 8.47
N PRO A 391 -2.29 -10.91 7.18
CA PRO A 391 -2.36 -12.26 6.65
C PRO A 391 -1.00 -12.97 6.72
N PRO A 392 -0.96 -14.32 6.70
CA PRO A 392 0.28 -15.07 6.57
C PRO A 392 0.91 -14.85 5.20
N ALA A 393 2.19 -15.19 5.07
CA ALA A 393 2.95 -15.09 3.82
C ALA A 393 2.58 -16.16 2.77
N ILE A 394 1.54 -16.94 3.04
CA ILE A 394 0.98 -17.97 2.15
C ILE A 394 -0.26 -17.41 1.47
N LEU A 395 -0.23 -17.29 0.14
CA LEU A 395 -1.43 -16.94 -0.62
C LEU A 395 -2.47 -18.06 -0.51
N SER A 396 -3.68 -17.70 -0.13
CA SER A 396 -4.88 -18.54 -0.17
C SER A 396 -6.12 -17.69 -0.41
N ILE A 397 -7.18 -18.31 -0.92
CA ILE A 397 -8.45 -17.65 -1.21
C ILE A 397 -9.49 -18.10 -0.22
N TYR A 398 -10.14 -17.15 0.42
CA TYR A 398 -11.34 -17.38 1.23
C TYR A 398 -12.59 -17.09 0.40
N LEU A 399 -13.51 -18.06 0.34
CA LEU A 399 -14.77 -17.95 -0.41
C LEU A 399 -16.00 -17.85 0.49
N GLY A 400 -15.88 -18.19 1.76
CA GLY A 400 -16.99 -18.33 2.69
C GLY A 400 -17.81 -19.61 2.46
N ASP A 401 -18.86 -19.79 3.28
CA ASP A 401 -19.61 -21.04 3.30
C ASP A 401 -20.42 -21.27 2.02
N GLN A 402 -21.09 -20.24 1.51
CA GLN A 402 -21.96 -20.36 0.34
C GLN A 402 -21.20 -20.77 -0.93
N LEU A 403 -20.17 -20.00 -1.29
CA LEU A 403 -19.38 -20.30 -2.50
C LEU A 403 -18.47 -21.50 -2.30
N GLY A 404 -18.00 -21.73 -1.07
CA GLY A 404 -17.28 -22.95 -0.70
C GLY A 404 -18.12 -24.20 -0.92
N ASP A 405 -19.40 -24.19 -0.54
CA ASP A 405 -20.33 -25.28 -0.79
C ASP A 405 -20.59 -25.50 -2.30
N VAL A 406 -20.85 -24.40 -3.05
CA VAL A 406 -21.03 -24.47 -4.51
C VAL A 406 -19.78 -25.07 -5.18
N LEU A 407 -18.59 -24.64 -4.79
CA LEU A 407 -17.33 -25.18 -5.32
C LEU A 407 -17.16 -26.67 -4.99
N ASN A 408 -17.47 -27.08 -3.75
CA ASN A 408 -17.43 -28.49 -3.33
C ASN A 408 -18.39 -29.36 -4.11
N GLN A 409 -19.59 -28.87 -4.42
CA GLN A 409 -20.56 -29.58 -5.29
C GLN A 409 -19.96 -29.77 -6.70
N LEU A 410 -19.37 -28.71 -7.30
CA LEU A 410 -18.73 -28.79 -8.61
C LEU A 410 -17.59 -29.81 -8.63
N ILE A 411 -16.76 -29.83 -7.59
CA ILE A 411 -15.64 -30.78 -7.47
C ILE A 411 -16.11 -32.22 -7.31
N SER A 412 -17.10 -32.46 -6.43
CA SER A 412 -17.51 -33.82 -6.04
C SER A 412 -18.47 -34.45 -7.02
N THR A 413 -19.43 -33.70 -7.58
CA THR A 413 -20.48 -34.21 -8.45
C THR A 413 -20.39 -33.72 -9.90
N GLY A 414 -19.61 -32.67 -10.13
CA GLY A 414 -19.46 -32.02 -11.43
C GLY A 414 -20.56 -30.99 -11.74
N THR A 415 -21.55 -30.84 -10.89
CA THR A 415 -22.61 -29.83 -11.03
C THR A 415 -23.00 -29.30 -9.66
N ALA A 416 -23.25 -27.99 -9.56
CA ALA A 416 -23.85 -27.39 -8.37
C ALA A 416 -25.39 -27.33 -8.54
N THR A 417 -26.12 -27.79 -7.57
CA THR A 417 -27.60 -27.95 -7.65
C THR A 417 -28.34 -27.01 -6.71
N HIS A 418 -27.65 -26.40 -5.75
CA HIS A 418 -28.23 -25.48 -4.78
C HIS A 418 -27.15 -24.51 -4.25
N SER A 419 -27.59 -23.42 -3.68
CA SER A 419 -26.77 -22.50 -2.87
C SER A 419 -27.35 -22.43 -1.47
N LEU A 420 -26.49 -22.25 -0.47
CA LEU A 420 -26.91 -21.99 0.90
C LEU A 420 -27.60 -20.62 0.95
N GLU A 421 -28.78 -20.58 1.61
CA GLU A 421 -29.47 -19.33 1.87
C GLU A 421 -28.94 -18.70 3.17
N GLY A 422 -28.88 -17.37 3.22
CA GLY A 422 -28.53 -16.64 4.43
C GLY A 422 -29.56 -16.90 5.53
N GLU A 423 -29.09 -17.10 6.75
CA GLU A 423 -29.98 -17.29 7.90
C GLU A 423 -30.57 -15.94 8.34
N LYS A 424 -31.84 -15.97 8.78
CA LYS A 424 -32.47 -14.82 9.43
C LYS A 424 -31.94 -14.69 10.86
N LEU A 425 -31.38 -13.55 11.18
CA LEU A 425 -30.89 -13.26 12.52
C LEU A 425 -31.97 -12.57 13.34
N GLU A 426 -32.44 -13.24 14.37
CA GLU A 426 -33.41 -12.74 15.33
C GLU A 426 -32.69 -12.38 16.63
N THR A 427 -32.70 -11.10 16.97
CA THR A 427 -32.04 -10.61 18.21
C THR A 427 -32.82 -10.96 19.47
N GLY A 428 -34.06 -11.42 19.34
CA GLY A 428 -35.00 -11.69 20.44
C GLY A 428 -35.53 -10.41 21.11
N VAL A 429 -35.23 -9.24 20.58
CA VAL A 429 -35.68 -7.94 21.08
C VAL A 429 -36.68 -7.35 20.10
N LYS A 430 -37.94 -7.18 20.54
CA LYS A 430 -39.05 -6.70 19.69
C LYS A 430 -38.85 -5.35 19.02
N THR A 431 -37.99 -4.49 19.57
CA THR A 431 -37.69 -3.16 19.03
C THR A 431 -36.52 -3.14 18.06
N ILE A 432 -35.83 -4.25 17.91
CA ILE A 432 -34.75 -4.41 16.94
C ILE A 432 -35.30 -5.24 15.78
N PRO A 433 -35.31 -4.71 14.54
CA PRO A 433 -35.80 -5.47 13.40
C PRO A 433 -34.91 -6.68 13.14
N ASP A 434 -35.54 -7.76 12.69
CA ASP A 434 -34.83 -8.93 12.19
C ASP A 434 -34.13 -8.57 10.86
N PHE A 435 -32.97 -9.13 10.62
CA PHE A 435 -32.23 -8.93 9.38
C PHE A 435 -31.63 -10.25 8.90
N MET A 436 -31.36 -10.32 7.60
CA MET A 436 -30.67 -11.48 7.01
C MET A 436 -29.19 -11.39 7.37
N LYS A 437 -28.63 -12.49 7.87
CA LYS A 437 -27.19 -12.64 8.05
C LYS A 437 -26.55 -12.72 6.66
N ASP A 438 -25.44 -12.02 6.47
CA ASP A 438 -24.65 -12.20 5.25
C ASP A 438 -24.19 -13.66 5.16
N ALA A 439 -24.33 -14.25 3.98
CA ALA A 439 -23.92 -15.63 3.73
C ALA A 439 -22.39 -15.81 3.73
N THR A 440 -21.64 -14.69 3.74
CA THR A 440 -20.18 -14.66 3.81
C THR A 440 -19.76 -14.01 5.13
N ASP A 441 -19.13 -14.78 6.02
CA ASP A 441 -18.41 -14.21 7.15
C ASP A 441 -17.05 -13.70 6.67
N ARG A 442 -16.47 -12.72 7.37
CA ARG A 442 -15.13 -12.21 7.05
C ARG A 442 -14.08 -13.05 7.78
N ASN A 443 -13.23 -13.75 7.03
CA ASN A 443 -12.05 -14.38 7.59
C ASN A 443 -10.88 -13.39 7.58
N ARG A 444 -10.62 -12.75 8.72
CA ARG A 444 -9.56 -11.73 8.88
C ARG A 444 -8.14 -12.29 8.69
N THR A 445 -7.96 -13.61 8.72
CA THR A 445 -6.64 -14.24 8.51
C THR A 445 -6.37 -14.58 7.04
N SER A 446 -7.35 -14.44 6.15
CA SER A 446 -7.18 -14.74 4.72
C SER A 446 -6.48 -13.61 3.98
N PRO A 447 -5.46 -13.90 3.17
CA PRO A 447 -4.76 -12.88 2.36
C PRO A 447 -5.58 -12.39 1.16
N PHE A 448 -6.51 -13.20 0.64
CA PHE A 448 -7.37 -12.87 -0.49
C PHE A 448 -8.77 -13.42 -0.27
N ALA A 449 -9.69 -12.53 0.11
CA ALA A 449 -11.03 -12.92 0.55
C ALA A 449 -12.12 -12.40 -0.39
N PHE A 450 -13.06 -13.27 -0.76
CA PHE A 450 -14.29 -12.86 -1.43
C PHE A 450 -15.27 -12.25 -0.41
N THR A 451 -15.71 -11.02 -0.67
CA THR A 451 -16.57 -10.27 0.26
C THR A 451 -17.87 -9.80 -0.41
N GLY A 452 -18.60 -10.73 -1.01
CA GLY A 452 -19.93 -10.52 -1.60
C GLY A 452 -19.92 -10.25 -3.10
N ASN A 453 -19.23 -9.23 -3.58
CA ASN A 453 -19.13 -8.87 -5.00
C ASN A 453 -17.76 -8.30 -5.39
N LYS A 454 -16.75 -8.59 -4.59
CA LYS A 454 -15.37 -8.16 -4.77
C LYS A 454 -14.42 -9.09 -4.05
N PHE A 455 -13.16 -9.04 -4.40
CA PHE A 455 -12.08 -9.62 -3.61
C PHE A 455 -11.35 -8.54 -2.81
N GLU A 456 -10.93 -8.87 -1.62
CA GLU A 456 -10.15 -8.04 -0.73
C GLU A 456 -8.75 -8.63 -0.59
N PHE A 457 -7.74 -7.97 -1.15
CA PHE A 457 -6.34 -8.35 -1.02
C PHE A 457 -5.71 -7.60 0.17
N ARG A 458 -5.38 -8.35 1.23
CA ARG A 458 -5.02 -7.81 2.55
C ARG A 458 -3.53 -7.69 2.81
N MET A 459 -2.70 -8.05 1.84
CA MET A 459 -1.24 -8.12 2.05
C MET A 459 -0.51 -6.80 1.81
N VAL A 460 -1.10 -5.84 1.12
CA VAL A 460 -0.41 -4.59 0.77
C VAL A 460 -0.01 -3.80 2.01
N GLY A 461 1.23 -3.32 2.04
CA GLY A 461 1.76 -2.50 3.12
C GLY A 461 1.16 -1.10 3.18
N SER A 462 1.11 -0.51 4.37
CA SER A 462 0.50 0.81 4.60
C SER A 462 1.19 1.94 3.83
N GLN A 463 2.50 1.90 3.66
CA GLN A 463 3.23 2.92 2.90
C GLN A 463 3.39 2.60 1.41
N ASP A 464 3.06 1.37 0.99
CA ASP A 464 3.21 0.95 -0.40
C ASP A 464 2.19 1.61 -1.33
N SER A 465 2.53 1.69 -2.61
CA SER A 465 1.53 1.97 -3.64
C SER A 465 0.68 0.73 -3.90
N VAL A 466 -0.63 0.89 -3.98
CA VAL A 466 -1.53 -0.21 -4.38
C VAL A 466 -1.39 -0.55 -5.88
N ALA A 467 -0.66 0.24 -6.65
CA ALA A 467 -0.46 0.01 -8.09
C ALA A 467 0.13 -1.37 -8.37
N GLN A 468 1.18 -1.77 -7.65
CA GLN A 468 1.89 -3.02 -7.91
C GLN A 468 1.00 -4.25 -7.76
N ALA A 469 0.20 -4.29 -6.68
CA ALA A 469 -0.77 -5.36 -6.45
C ALA A 469 -1.81 -5.45 -7.59
N ASN A 470 -2.32 -4.29 -8.03
CA ASN A 470 -3.31 -4.21 -9.10
C ASN A 470 -2.72 -4.53 -10.48
N ILE A 471 -1.48 -4.13 -10.77
CA ILE A 471 -0.77 -4.52 -11.99
C ILE A 471 -0.72 -6.04 -12.12
N VAL A 472 -0.30 -6.71 -11.06
CA VAL A 472 -0.20 -8.17 -11.04
C VAL A 472 -1.59 -8.80 -11.13
N LEU A 473 -2.53 -8.38 -10.28
CA LEU A 473 -3.87 -8.98 -10.23
C LEU A 473 -4.61 -8.84 -11.56
N ASN A 474 -4.62 -7.66 -12.16
CA ASN A 474 -5.23 -7.43 -13.47
C ASN A 474 -4.60 -8.33 -14.55
N THR A 475 -3.26 -8.48 -14.55
CA THR A 475 -2.54 -9.25 -15.57
C THR A 475 -2.81 -10.75 -15.47
N ILE A 476 -2.71 -11.33 -14.26
CA ILE A 476 -2.91 -12.77 -14.08
C ILE A 476 -4.37 -13.17 -14.33
N VAL A 477 -5.33 -12.30 -13.97
CA VAL A 477 -6.75 -12.55 -14.27
C VAL A 477 -7.03 -12.41 -15.77
N ALA A 478 -6.41 -11.43 -16.45
CA ALA A 478 -6.49 -11.31 -17.90
C ALA A 478 -5.93 -12.55 -18.60
N GLU A 479 -4.85 -13.14 -18.08
CA GLU A 479 -4.29 -14.40 -18.61
C GLU A 479 -5.28 -15.56 -18.46
N ALA A 480 -5.86 -15.74 -17.28
CA ALA A 480 -6.87 -16.79 -17.05
C ALA A 480 -8.11 -16.63 -17.93
N PHE A 481 -8.57 -15.40 -18.15
CA PHE A 481 -9.67 -15.12 -19.08
C PHE A 481 -9.28 -15.42 -20.53
N SER A 482 -8.05 -15.05 -20.94
CA SER A 482 -7.53 -15.37 -22.28
C SER A 482 -7.51 -16.89 -22.52
N ASP A 483 -7.00 -17.65 -21.55
CA ASP A 483 -6.94 -19.11 -21.65
C ASP A 483 -8.34 -19.74 -21.70
N ALA A 484 -9.30 -19.23 -20.93
CA ALA A 484 -10.68 -19.69 -20.98
C ALA A 484 -11.31 -19.39 -22.35
N CYS A 485 -11.12 -18.18 -22.87
CA CYS A 485 -11.62 -17.80 -24.19
C CYS A 485 -11.04 -18.68 -25.30
N ASP A 486 -9.73 -18.99 -25.25
CA ASP A 486 -9.06 -19.82 -26.25
C ASP A 486 -9.64 -21.25 -26.33
N VAL A 487 -10.20 -21.75 -25.23
CA VAL A 487 -10.91 -23.02 -25.16
C VAL A 487 -12.35 -22.86 -25.68
N LEU A 488 -13.08 -21.88 -25.19
CA LEU A 488 -14.50 -21.69 -25.44
C LEU A 488 -14.81 -21.27 -26.88
N GLU A 489 -13.94 -20.47 -27.51
CA GLU A 489 -14.09 -20.06 -28.91
C GLU A 489 -13.98 -21.23 -29.92
N LYS A 490 -13.36 -22.34 -29.52
CA LYS A 490 -13.16 -23.53 -30.34
C LYS A 490 -14.21 -24.61 -30.09
N ALA A 491 -15.10 -24.38 -29.13
CA ALA A 491 -16.08 -25.38 -28.71
C ALA A 491 -17.28 -25.39 -29.68
N ASP A 492 -17.74 -26.61 -30.07
CA ASP A 492 -18.95 -26.78 -30.84
C ASP A 492 -20.23 -26.51 -30.00
N ASP A 493 -20.18 -26.78 -28.70
CA ASP A 493 -21.23 -26.54 -27.71
C ASP A 493 -20.65 -25.65 -26.58
N PHE A 494 -20.99 -24.38 -26.60
CA PHE A 494 -20.48 -23.39 -25.65
C PHE A 494 -20.91 -23.69 -24.21
N GLU A 495 -22.19 -24.04 -24.00
CA GLU A 495 -22.70 -24.26 -22.63
C GLU A 495 -22.03 -25.47 -21.99
N LEU A 496 -21.92 -26.59 -22.69
CA LEU A 496 -21.20 -27.76 -22.22
C LEU A 496 -19.74 -27.46 -21.95
N ALA A 497 -19.06 -26.78 -22.86
CA ALA A 497 -17.65 -26.43 -22.71
C ALA A 497 -17.40 -25.48 -21.53
N ALA A 498 -18.30 -24.53 -21.27
CA ALA A 498 -18.20 -23.64 -20.12
C ALA A 498 -18.34 -24.41 -18.79
N HIS A 499 -19.32 -25.32 -18.70
CA HIS A 499 -19.49 -26.18 -17.52
C HIS A 499 -18.27 -27.10 -17.29
N ASP A 500 -17.75 -27.72 -18.35
CA ASP A 500 -16.56 -28.58 -18.26
C ASP A 500 -15.32 -27.79 -17.84
N LEU A 501 -15.18 -26.56 -18.31
CA LEU A 501 -14.06 -25.70 -17.96
C LEU A 501 -14.13 -25.21 -16.51
N ILE A 502 -15.32 -24.80 -16.04
CA ILE A 502 -15.56 -24.45 -14.63
C ILE A 502 -15.21 -25.63 -13.72
N LYS A 503 -15.71 -26.83 -14.04
CA LYS A 503 -15.38 -28.04 -13.29
C LYS A 503 -13.89 -28.34 -13.29
N LYS A 504 -13.25 -28.26 -14.45
CA LYS A 504 -11.81 -28.47 -14.60
C LYS A 504 -11.02 -27.53 -13.70
N TYR A 505 -11.26 -26.21 -13.80
CA TYR A 505 -10.56 -25.22 -13.00
C TYR A 505 -10.85 -25.37 -11.50
N ALA A 506 -12.09 -25.67 -11.12
CA ALA A 506 -12.44 -25.94 -9.73
C ALA A 506 -11.62 -27.10 -9.14
N ILE A 507 -11.45 -28.21 -9.89
CA ILE A 507 -10.68 -29.38 -9.45
C ILE A 507 -9.17 -29.09 -9.42
N GLU A 508 -8.63 -28.46 -10.49
CA GLU A 508 -7.19 -28.25 -10.63
C GLU A 508 -6.65 -27.22 -9.61
N HIS A 509 -7.45 -26.19 -9.28
CA HIS A 509 -7.04 -25.05 -8.46
C HIS A 509 -7.68 -24.99 -7.07
N GLN A 510 -8.37 -26.07 -6.62
CA GLN A 510 -8.95 -26.13 -5.27
C GLN A 510 -7.93 -25.97 -4.15
N ARG A 511 -6.65 -26.29 -4.41
CA ARG A 511 -5.58 -26.24 -3.41
C ARG A 511 -5.35 -24.84 -2.84
N ILE A 512 -5.69 -23.78 -3.60
CA ILE A 512 -5.54 -22.38 -3.17
C ILE A 512 -6.66 -21.95 -2.21
N VAL A 513 -7.81 -22.66 -2.19
CA VAL A 513 -8.96 -22.30 -1.38
C VAL A 513 -8.78 -22.78 0.06
N PHE A 514 -8.89 -21.84 1.00
CA PHE A 514 -8.79 -22.12 2.42
C PHE A 514 -9.74 -21.22 3.22
N ASN A 515 -10.69 -21.83 3.92
CA ASN A 515 -11.69 -21.11 4.72
C ASN A 515 -11.40 -21.17 6.24
N GLY A 516 -10.25 -21.71 6.64
CA GLY A 516 -9.86 -21.90 8.04
C GLY A 516 -9.01 -20.75 8.61
N ASN A 517 -8.44 -20.98 9.80
CA ASN A 517 -7.57 -20.03 10.47
C ASN A 517 -6.15 -20.03 9.85
N GLY A 518 -5.80 -18.98 9.14
CA GLY A 518 -4.49 -18.81 8.47
C GLY A 518 -3.31 -18.63 9.42
N TYR A 519 -3.53 -18.43 10.72
CA TYR A 519 -2.46 -18.30 11.73
C TYR A 519 -2.09 -19.61 12.41
N SER A 520 -2.75 -20.69 12.08
CA SER A 520 -2.48 -21.96 12.75
C SER A 520 -1.27 -22.69 12.16
N ASP A 521 -0.49 -23.37 13.02
CA ASP A 521 0.62 -24.22 12.57
C ASP A 521 0.15 -25.36 11.65
N GLU A 522 -1.11 -25.82 11.83
CA GLU A 522 -1.74 -26.81 10.98
C GLU A 522 -1.90 -26.29 9.54
N TRP A 523 -2.16 -24.97 9.37
CA TRP A 523 -2.25 -24.38 8.05
C TRP A 523 -0.89 -24.33 7.35
N ASP A 524 0.19 -23.97 8.04
CA ASP A 524 1.54 -23.99 7.48
C ASP A 524 1.88 -25.39 6.94
N ALA A 525 1.59 -26.43 7.73
CA ALA A 525 1.82 -27.81 7.35
C ALA A 525 0.93 -28.28 6.17
N GLU A 526 -0.34 -27.88 6.17
CA GLU A 526 -1.28 -28.22 5.09
C GLU A 526 -0.93 -27.47 3.80
N ALA A 527 -0.53 -26.22 3.88
CA ALA A 527 -0.09 -25.43 2.72
C ALA A 527 1.16 -26.02 2.06
N GLU A 528 2.15 -26.45 2.86
CA GLU A 528 3.32 -27.17 2.35
C GLU A 528 2.93 -28.46 1.63
N LYS A 529 2.03 -29.26 2.21
CA LYS A 529 1.51 -30.46 1.60
C LYS A 529 0.75 -30.20 0.29
N ARG A 530 0.05 -29.07 0.19
CA ARG A 530 -0.62 -28.61 -1.04
C ARG A 530 0.37 -28.04 -2.07
N GLY A 531 1.62 -27.83 -1.70
CA GLY A 531 2.65 -27.21 -2.56
C GLY A 531 2.45 -25.71 -2.75
N LEU A 532 1.81 -25.04 -1.80
CA LEU A 532 1.66 -23.59 -1.80
C LEU A 532 2.94 -22.92 -1.28
N PRO A 533 3.41 -21.84 -1.93
CA PRO A 533 4.62 -21.14 -1.48
C PRO A 533 4.39 -20.39 -0.18
N ASN A 534 5.32 -20.52 0.77
CA ASN A 534 5.37 -19.75 2.01
C ASN A 534 6.58 -18.81 1.97
N ILE A 535 6.38 -17.59 1.46
CA ILE A 535 7.44 -16.62 1.17
C ILE A 535 7.42 -15.54 2.25
N LYS A 536 8.24 -15.71 3.29
CA LYS A 536 8.23 -14.85 4.49
C LYS A 536 9.04 -13.55 4.33
N SER A 537 9.99 -13.49 3.39
CA SER A 537 10.85 -12.34 3.19
C SER A 537 10.67 -11.72 1.80
N MET A 538 10.77 -10.40 1.72
CA MET A 538 10.84 -9.65 0.46
C MET A 538 11.97 -10.18 -0.43
N VAL A 539 13.16 -10.46 0.13
CA VAL A 539 14.31 -10.95 -0.63
C VAL A 539 14.02 -12.28 -1.35
N ASP A 540 13.21 -13.14 -0.73
CA ASP A 540 12.80 -14.42 -1.32
C ASP A 540 11.61 -14.27 -2.29
N ALA A 541 10.85 -13.20 -2.19
CA ALA A 541 9.72 -12.91 -3.08
C ALA A 541 10.16 -12.30 -4.43
N ILE A 542 11.17 -11.43 -4.42
CA ILE A 542 11.65 -10.69 -5.59
C ILE A 542 11.87 -11.55 -6.85
N PRO A 543 12.46 -12.78 -6.78
CA PRO A 543 12.68 -13.60 -7.97
C PRO A 543 11.40 -13.97 -8.73
N ALA A 544 10.23 -13.90 -8.11
CA ALA A 544 8.96 -14.21 -8.76
C ALA A 544 8.64 -13.29 -9.96
N TYR A 545 9.15 -12.06 -9.96
CA TYR A 545 8.95 -11.13 -11.09
C TYR A 545 9.61 -11.59 -12.39
N THR A 546 10.74 -12.30 -12.29
CA THR A 546 11.49 -12.79 -13.45
C THR A 546 11.38 -14.30 -13.64
N ALA A 547 10.47 -14.95 -12.93
CA ALA A 547 10.11 -16.33 -13.21
C ALA A 547 9.55 -16.48 -14.63
N PRO A 548 9.87 -17.58 -15.36
CA PRO A 548 9.46 -17.74 -16.75
C PRO A 548 7.96 -17.53 -17.00
N GLU A 549 7.11 -18.04 -16.11
CA GLU A 549 5.65 -17.89 -16.17
C GLU A 549 5.23 -16.44 -15.99
N SER A 550 5.86 -15.70 -15.09
CA SER A 550 5.56 -14.28 -14.85
C SER A 550 5.96 -13.42 -16.06
N VAL A 551 7.16 -13.64 -16.60
CA VAL A 551 7.63 -12.94 -17.81
C VAL A 551 6.68 -13.21 -18.97
N ALA A 552 6.29 -14.48 -19.17
CA ALA A 552 5.36 -14.86 -20.25
C ALA A 552 4.00 -14.16 -20.11
N ALA A 553 3.42 -14.11 -18.90
CA ALA A 553 2.16 -13.43 -18.64
C ALA A 553 2.25 -11.93 -18.93
N PHE A 554 3.28 -11.26 -18.45
CA PHE A 554 3.46 -9.82 -18.66
C PHE A 554 3.74 -9.45 -20.12
N GLU A 555 4.59 -10.20 -20.81
CA GLU A 555 4.91 -9.98 -22.22
C GLU A 555 3.72 -10.30 -23.14
N LYS A 556 2.91 -11.33 -22.82
CA LYS A 556 1.69 -11.69 -23.56
C LYS A 556 0.73 -10.51 -23.74
N PHE A 557 0.64 -9.65 -22.72
CA PHE A 557 -0.27 -8.49 -22.71
C PHE A 557 0.46 -7.14 -22.84
N GLY A 558 1.77 -7.14 -23.01
CA GLY A 558 2.57 -5.92 -23.14
C GLY A 558 2.59 -5.06 -21.88
N VAL A 559 2.35 -5.65 -20.69
CA VAL A 559 2.34 -4.94 -19.41
C VAL A 559 3.76 -4.57 -19.00
N PHE A 560 4.66 -5.53 -19.05
CA PHE A 560 6.10 -5.33 -18.89
C PHE A 560 6.86 -6.06 -19.97
N THR A 561 7.97 -5.49 -20.39
CA THR A 561 9.03 -6.20 -21.10
C THR A 561 9.95 -6.89 -20.09
N LYS A 562 10.66 -7.94 -20.51
CA LYS A 562 11.64 -8.61 -19.65
C LYS A 562 12.70 -7.64 -19.07
N PRO A 563 13.29 -6.70 -19.85
CA PRO A 563 14.19 -5.69 -19.28
C PRO A 563 13.56 -4.80 -18.20
N GLU A 564 12.29 -4.43 -18.35
CA GLU A 564 11.58 -3.66 -17.31
C GLU A 564 11.40 -4.47 -16.02
N LEU A 565 11.16 -5.79 -16.10
CA LEU A 565 11.08 -6.68 -14.93
C LEU A 565 12.44 -6.87 -14.27
N GLU A 566 13.50 -7.12 -15.07
CA GLU A 566 14.87 -7.27 -14.56
C GLU A 566 15.32 -5.99 -13.83
N SER A 567 15.00 -4.83 -14.38
CA SER A 567 15.25 -3.53 -13.74
C SER A 567 14.58 -3.40 -12.38
N ARG A 568 13.32 -3.81 -12.28
CA ARG A 568 12.58 -3.75 -11.00
C ARG A 568 13.18 -4.68 -9.96
N VAL A 569 13.58 -5.88 -10.35
CA VAL A 569 14.26 -6.84 -9.47
C VAL A 569 15.56 -6.24 -8.88
N GLU A 570 16.36 -5.56 -9.70
CA GLU A 570 17.57 -4.88 -9.23
C GLU A 570 17.22 -3.75 -8.23
N ILE A 571 16.22 -2.93 -8.55
CA ILE A 571 15.76 -1.85 -7.68
C ILE A 571 15.25 -2.39 -6.34
N GLU A 572 14.49 -3.48 -6.33
CA GLU A 572 13.94 -4.07 -5.11
C GLU A 572 15.05 -4.62 -4.19
N TYR A 573 16.06 -5.32 -4.74
CA TYR A 573 17.21 -5.77 -3.96
C TYR A 573 18.00 -4.60 -3.38
N GLU A 574 18.22 -3.56 -4.17
CA GLU A 574 18.92 -2.36 -3.76
C GLU A 574 18.14 -1.63 -2.65
N THR A 575 16.81 -1.50 -2.79
CA THR A 575 15.93 -0.89 -1.81
C THR A 575 15.97 -1.64 -0.49
N TYR A 576 15.87 -2.98 -0.51
CA TYR A 576 15.98 -3.81 0.68
C TYR A 576 17.30 -3.58 1.43
N ALA A 577 18.41 -3.70 0.72
CA ALA A 577 19.74 -3.54 1.30
C ALA A 577 19.97 -2.13 1.87
N LYS A 578 19.54 -1.09 1.16
CA LYS A 578 19.67 0.32 1.61
C LYS A 578 18.80 0.60 2.83
N THR A 579 17.57 0.08 2.88
CA THR A 579 16.67 0.26 4.02
C THR A 579 17.25 -0.35 5.28
N ILE A 580 17.65 -1.62 5.25
CA ILE A 580 18.26 -2.27 6.42
C ILE A 580 19.58 -1.62 6.81
N ASN A 581 20.38 -1.15 5.84
CA ASN A 581 21.62 -0.41 6.12
C ASN A 581 21.36 0.91 6.86
N ILE A 582 20.31 1.66 6.47
CA ILE A 582 19.91 2.90 7.15
C ILE A 582 19.45 2.59 8.58
N GLU A 583 18.63 1.56 8.76
CA GLU A 583 18.19 1.11 10.08
C GLU A 583 19.36 0.70 10.99
N ALA A 584 20.27 -0.13 10.49
CA ALA A 584 21.47 -0.55 11.21
C ALA A 584 22.33 0.65 11.63
N LYS A 585 22.58 1.59 10.73
CA LYS A 585 23.34 2.83 11.03
C LYS A 585 22.61 3.71 12.04
N ALA A 586 21.28 3.81 11.97
CA ALA A 586 20.49 4.54 12.95
C ALA A 586 20.60 3.89 14.34
N MET A 587 20.53 2.55 14.43
CA MET A 587 20.75 1.83 15.68
C MET A 587 22.15 2.07 16.26
N ILE A 588 23.19 2.02 15.43
CA ILE A 588 24.59 2.30 15.81
C ILE A 588 24.71 3.71 16.40
N ASP A 589 24.16 4.71 15.71
CA ASP A 589 24.21 6.11 16.15
C ASP A 589 23.48 6.33 17.48
N ILE A 590 22.25 5.79 17.61
CA ILE A 590 21.44 5.92 18.82
C ILE A 590 22.07 5.19 19.99
N ALA A 591 22.46 3.94 19.82
CA ALA A 591 23.06 3.16 20.89
C ALA A 591 24.37 3.78 21.39
N GLY A 592 25.27 4.16 20.44
CA GLY A 592 26.59 4.71 20.77
C GLY A 592 26.56 6.11 21.38
N LYS A 593 25.67 6.99 20.89
CA LYS A 593 25.67 8.41 21.29
C LYS A 593 24.63 8.77 22.33
N GLN A 594 23.60 7.98 22.51
CA GLN A 594 22.48 8.29 23.42
C GLN A 594 22.32 7.25 24.53
N ILE A 595 22.10 5.98 24.17
CA ILE A 595 21.74 4.94 25.13
C ILE A 595 22.92 4.60 26.06
N ILE A 596 24.07 4.22 25.49
CA ILE A 596 25.24 3.84 26.28
C ILE A 596 25.69 4.98 27.24
N PRO A 597 25.80 6.24 26.78
CA PRO A 597 26.11 7.35 27.70
C PRO A 597 25.08 7.56 28.81
N ALA A 598 23.78 7.39 28.53
CA ALA A 598 22.73 7.49 29.55
C ALA A 598 22.84 6.39 30.60
N VAL A 599 23.07 5.15 30.16
CA VAL A 599 23.27 4.00 31.07
C VAL A 599 24.52 4.16 31.93
N ILE A 600 25.63 4.69 31.38
CA ILE A 600 26.86 4.99 32.13
C ILE A 600 26.58 6.05 33.20
N LYS A 601 25.79 7.08 32.94
CA LYS A 601 25.37 8.04 33.98
C LYS A 601 24.59 7.36 35.07
N TYR A 602 23.61 6.53 34.74
CA TYR A 602 22.78 5.81 35.71
C TYR A 602 23.60 4.88 36.58
N THR A 603 24.53 4.09 36.02
CA THR A 603 25.43 3.22 36.82
C THR A 603 26.33 4.03 37.73
N THR A 604 26.77 5.25 37.31
CA THR A 604 27.54 6.16 38.14
C THR A 604 26.71 6.65 39.34
N GLU A 605 25.46 7.05 39.13
CA GLU A 605 24.55 7.49 40.18
C GLU A 605 24.26 6.37 41.21
N LEU A 606 24.03 5.15 40.75
CA LEU A 606 23.85 3.97 41.61
C LEU A 606 25.10 3.70 42.44
N GLY A 607 26.29 3.72 41.82
CA GLY A 607 27.55 3.55 42.51
C GLY A 607 27.79 4.63 43.58
N GLN A 608 27.51 5.90 43.28
CA GLN A 608 27.56 7.00 44.23
C GLN A 608 26.54 6.83 45.36
N SER A 609 25.32 6.41 45.05
CA SER A 609 24.29 6.12 46.05
C SER A 609 24.76 5.04 47.07
N ILE A 610 25.29 3.92 46.57
CA ILE A 610 25.83 2.83 47.43
C ILE A 610 26.94 3.35 48.32
N ALA A 611 27.91 4.08 47.77
CA ALA A 611 29.03 4.63 48.51
C ALA A 611 28.58 5.62 49.60
N THR A 612 27.66 6.54 49.25
CA THR A 612 27.14 7.59 50.13
C THR A 612 26.33 6.96 51.31
N VAL A 613 25.42 6.03 51.00
CA VAL A 613 24.58 5.36 52.02
C VAL A 613 25.44 4.57 52.97
N LYS A 614 26.41 3.80 52.48
CA LYS A 614 27.33 3.02 53.31
C LYS A 614 28.25 3.90 54.17
N SER A 615 28.68 5.04 53.63
CA SER A 615 29.47 6.02 54.38
C SER A 615 28.66 6.67 55.50
N ALA A 616 27.42 6.99 55.27
CA ALA A 616 26.52 7.58 56.27
C ALA A 616 26.06 6.57 57.35
N CYS A 617 25.82 5.32 56.95
CA CYS A 617 25.38 4.24 57.83
C CYS A 617 25.93 2.90 57.35
N ALA A 618 27.01 2.40 57.99
CA ALA A 618 27.67 1.16 57.59
C ALA A 618 26.75 -0.09 57.62
N SER A 619 25.73 -0.08 58.46
CA SER A 619 24.76 -1.17 58.61
C SER A 619 23.55 -1.06 57.65
N ALA A 620 23.44 0.01 56.90
CA ALA A 620 22.34 0.17 55.97
C ALA A 620 22.35 -0.93 54.89
N ASP A 621 21.17 -1.48 54.56
CA ASP A 621 21.03 -2.43 53.50
C ASP A 621 21.03 -1.68 52.15
N VAL A 622 21.93 -2.04 51.25
CA VAL A 622 22.08 -1.51 49.89
C VAL A 622 22.01 -2.63 48.87
N SER A 623 21.42 -3.77 49.22
CA SER A 623 21.29 -4.90 48.28
C SER A 623 20.52 -4.53 47.03
N ALA A 624 19.42 -3.81 47.15
CA ALA A 624 18.63 -3.38 46.01
C ALA A 624 19.43 -2.54 45.01
N GLN A 625 20.17 -1.53 45.48
CA GLN A 625 21.03 -0.71 44.62
C GLN A 625 22.17 -1.53 44.00
N THR A 626 22.71 -2.49 44.71
CA THR A 626 23.79 -3.36 44.23
C THR A 626 23.29 -4.33 43.16
N ASP A 627 22.11 -4.90 43.34
CA ASP A 627 21.49 -5.80 42.35
C ASP A 627 21.18 -5.06 41.06
N ILE A 628 20.55 -3.88 41.14
CA ILE A 628 20.25 -3.02 39.97
C ILE A 628 21.55 -2.61 39.26
N LEU A 629 22.59 -2.19 40.00
CA LEU A 629 23.89 -1.83 39.43
C LEU A 629 24.54 -2.99 38.67
N THR A 630 24.49 -4.19 39.28
CA THR A 630 25.08 -5.41 38.72
C THR A 630 24.38 -5.79 37.42
N GLU A 631 23.04 -5.83 37.41
CA GLU A 631 22.23 -6.15 36.24
C GLU A 631 22.45 -5.12 35.14
N THR A 632 22.34 -3.82 35.45
CA THR A 632 22.54 -2.74 34.47
C THR A 632 23.94 -2.77 33.85
N SER A 633 24.98 -3.04 34.66
CA SER A 633 26.37 -3.15 34.20
C SER A 633 26.57 -4.36 33.24
N SER A 634 25.91 -5.50 33.54
CA SER A 634 25.94 -6.68 32.68
C SER A 634 25.28 -6.37 31.32
N LEU A 635 24.08 -5.82 31.34
CA LEU A 635 23.35 -5.45 30.11
C LEU A 635 24.09 -4.38 29.29
N LEU A 636 24.78 -3.44 29.97
CA LEU A 636 25.62 -2.43 29.29
C LEU A 636 26.79 -3.10 28.55
N ALA A 637 27.43 -4.10 29.17
CA ALA A 637 28.51 -4.84 28.53
C ALA A 637 28.01 -5.67 27.33
N GLU A 638 26.84 -6.30 27.45
CA GLU A 638 26.17 -7.00 26.36
C GLU A 638 25.83 -6.05 25.21
N THR A 639 25.24 -4.90 25.54
CA THR A 639 24.91 -3.84 24.54
C THR A 639 26.17 -3.38 23.79
N GLN A 640 27.26 -3.11 24.48
CA GLN A 640 28.52 -2.67 23.86
C GLN A 640 29.11 -3.76 22.94
N LYS A 641 29.01 -5.02 23.33
CA LYS A 641 29.46 -6.16 22.50
C LYS A 641 28.60 -6.30 21.25
N ALA A 642 27.28 -6.23 21.39
CA ALA A 642 26.32 -6.32 20.28
C ALA A 642 26.48 -5.13 19.31
N LEU A 643 26.69 -3.91 19.83
CA LEU A 643 26.97 -2.72 19.03
C LEU A 643 28.19 -2.92 18.14
N LYS A 644 29.33 -3.40 18.70
CA LYS A 644 30.56 -3.69 17.91
C LYS A 644 30.33 -4.76 16.85
N SER A 645 29.50 -5.76 17.15
CA SER A 645 29.13 -6.80 16.17
C SER A 645 28.34 -6.18 15.01
N LEU A 646 27.32 -5.35 15.34
CA LEU A 646 26.53 -4.67 14.31
C LEU A 646 27.37 -3.71 13.45
N GLU A 647 28.27 -2.94 14.04
CA GLU A 647 29.23 -2.09 13.30
C GLU A 647 30.03 -2.91 12.30
N THR A 648 30.53 -4.07 12.72
CA THR A 648 31.39 -4.95 11.89
C THR A 648 30.61 -5.53 10.71
N VAL A 649 29.43 -6.11 10.95
CA VAL A 649 28.64 -6.74 9.88
C VAL A 649 28.06 -5.69 8.93
N THR A 650 27.68 -4.50 9.43
CA THR A 650 27.19 -3.41 8.61
C THR A 650 28.30 -2.86 7.69
N ALA A 651 29.51 -2.67 8.19
CA ALA A 651 30.67 -2.25 7.39
C ALA A 651 30.93 -3.23 6.26
N LYS A 652 30.94 -4.55 6.55
CA LYS A 652 31.11 -5.58 5.53
C LYS A 652 29.99 -5.55 4.48
N GLY A 653 28.73 -5.40 4.88
CA GLY A 653 27.61 -5.26 3.94
C GLY A 653 27.74 -4.07 2.99
N THR A 654 28.29 -2.94 3.50
CA THR A 654 28.51 -1.74 2.69
C THR A 654 29.61 -1.93 1.63
N GLU A 655 30.57 -2.81 1.87
CA GLU A 655 31.66 -3.13 0.94
C GLU A 655 31.26 -4.15 -0.16
N MET A 656 30.11 -4.80 -0.02
CA MET A 656 29.58 -5.75 -1.00
C MET A 656 29.07 -5.01 -2.25
N GLY A 657 29.14 -5.68 -3.42
CA GLY A 657 28.45 -5.20 -4.62
C GLY A 657 26.93 -5.22 -4.46
N GLU A 658 26.26 -4.27 -5.08
CA GLU A 658 24.78 -4.20 -5.08
C GLU A 658 24.14 -5.44 -5.72
N GLY A 659 22.91 -5.77 -5.31
CA GLY A 659 22.11 -6.84 -5.85
C GLY A 659 21.73 -7.92 -4.83
N LYS A 660 21.34 -9.09 -5.34
CA LYS A 660 20.76 -10.18 -4.54
C LYS A 660 21.65 -10.64 -3.37
N GLU A 661 22.95 -10.83 -3.61
CA GLU A 661 23.87 -11.34 -2.58
C GLU A 661 24.00 -10.37 -1.41
N GLN A 662 24.02 -9.06 -1.70
CA GLN A 662 24.03 -8.03 -0.68
C GLN A 662 22.71 -8.02 0.10
N ALA A 663 21.56 -8.07 -0.57
CA ALA A 663 20.25 -8.10 0.09
C ALA A 663 20.11 -9.33 1.02
N VAL A 664 20.52 -10.50 0.57
CA VAL A 664 20.56 -11.72 1.41
C VAL A 664 21.46 -11.52 2.63
N TYR A 665 22.64 -10.93 2.46
CA TYR A 665 23.55 -10.65 3.58
C TYR A 665 22.92 -9.68 4.60
N TYR A 666 22.26 -8.63 4.14
CA TYR A 666 21.55 -7.70 5.03
C TYR A 666 20.40 -8.39 5.79
N ARG A 667 19.65 -9.27 5.14
CA ARG A 667 18.59 -10.05 5.78
C ARG A 667 19.13 -10.99 6.86
N ASP A 668 20.17 -11.77 6.53
CA ASP A 668 20.62 -12.88 7.37
C ASP A 668 21.56 -12.42 8.48
N GLU A 669 22.52 -11.56 8.17
CA GLU A 669 23.58 -11.17 9.08
C GLU A 669 23.29 -9.84 9.78
N VAL A 670 22.96 -8.80 9.01
CA VAL A 670 22.81 -7.44 9.58
C VAL A 670 21.55 -7.37 10.43
N LYS A 671 20.40 -7.85 9.93
CA LYS A 671 19.14 -7.84 10.68
C LYS A 671 19.25 -8.68 11.96
N SER A 672 19.91 -9.84 11.91
CA SER A 672 20.17 -10.66 13.10
C SER A 672 21.02 -9.93 14.15
N ALA A 673 22.02 -9.17 13.70
CA ALA A 673 22.84 -8.35 14.61
C ALA A 673 22.06 -7.14 15.17
N MET A 674 21.13 -6.57 14.42
CA MET A 674 20.21 -5.54 14.92
C MET A 674 19.32 -6.08 16.03
N ASP A 675 18.75 -7.27 15.88
CA ASP A 675 17.91 -7.91 16.89
C ASP A 675 18.75 -8.23 18.16
N ALA A 676 19.99 -8.68 17.99
CA ALA A 676 20.92 -8.94 19.09
C ALA A 676 21.30 -7.67 19.87
N LEU A 677 21.37 -6.50 19.21
CA LEU A 677 21.57 -5.22 19.89
C LEU A 677 20.30 -4.73 20.59
N ARG A 678 19.15 -4.89 19.98
CA ARG A 678 17.86 -4.47 20.54
C ARG A 678 17.56 -5.17 21.87
N ALA A 679 17.79 -6.47 21.94
CA ALA A 679 17.40 -7.29 23.10
C ALA A 679 17.94 -6.78 24.46
N PRO A 680 19.23 -6.50 24.66
CA PRO A 680 19.72 -5.93 25.92
C PRO A 680 19.30 -4.48 26.12
N VAL A 681 19.13 -3.68 25.06
CA VAL A 681 18.71 -2.28 25.16
C VAL A 681 17.26 -2.16 25.65
N ASP A 682 16.34 -2.97 25.12
CA ASP A 682 14.94 -2.96 25.57
C ASP A 682 14.81 -3.38 27.04
N LYS A 683 15.70 -4.27 27.54
CA LYS A 683 15.79 -4.58 28.99
C LYS A 683 16.32 -3.40 29.79
N LEU A 684 17.33 -2.69 29.30
CA LEU A 684 17.86 -1.48 29.94
C LEU A 684 16.82 -0.39 30.09
N GLU A 685 15.94 -0.22 29.10
CA GLU A 685 14.82 0.74 29.17
C GLU A 685 13.90 0.49 30.36
N MET A 686 13.72 -0.78 30.80
CA MET A 686 12.88 -1.14 31.94
C MET A 686 13.55 -0.90 33.30
N ILE A 687 14.87 -0.67 33.33
CA ILE A 687 15.66 -0.58 34.57
C ILE A 687 16.17 0.84 34.79
N VAL A 688 16.60 1.52 33.69
CA VAL A 688 17.21 2.85 33.77
C VAL A 688 16.15 3.90 34.15
N ASP A 689 16.57 4.85 35.01
CA ASP A 689 15.72 5.98 35.38
C ASP A 689 15.12 6.68 34.17
N LYS A 690 13.80 6.92 34.20
CA LYS A 690 13.07 7.52 33.11
C LYS A 690 13.60 8.90 32.72
N ASP A 691 14.08 9.68 33.69
CA ASP A 691 14.62 11.02 33.41
C ASP A 691 16.01 10.98 32.73
N LEU A 692 16.72 9.84 32.88
CA LEU A 692 17.99 9.61 32.18
C LEU A 692 17.83 8.88 30.87
N TRP A 693 16.71 8.18 30.63
CA TRP A 693 16.47 7.47 29.38
C TRP A 693 16.33 8.46 28.23
N PRO A 694 17.11 8.33 27.13
CA PRO A 694 17.31 9.42 26.19
C PRO A 694 16.19 9.62 25.17
N MET A 695 15.10 8.84 25.25
CA MET A 695 14.02 8.91 24.25
C MET A 695 12.66 8.55 24.83
N PRO A 696 11.54 9.02 24.24
CA PRO A 696 10.19 8.60 24.62
C PRO A 696 10.00 7.09 24.51
N SER A 697 9.34 6.49 25.50
CA SER A 697 8.96 5.08 25.49
C SER A 697 7.75 4.82 24.59
N TYR A 698 7.40 3.54 24.36
CA TYR A 698 6.17 3.18 23.69
C TYR A 698 4.93 3.75 24.40
N GLY A 699 4.91 3.70 25.75
CA GLY A 699 3.83 4.30 26.54
C GLY A 699 3.63 5.79 26.24
N ASP A 700 4.73 6.53 26.13
CA ASP A 700 4.69 7.96 25.80
C ASP A 700 4.19 8.21 24.35
N LEU A 701 4.51 7.34 23.41
CA LEU A 701 4.19 7.51 22.00
C LEU A 701 2.77 7.11 21.63
N ILE A 702 2.27 5.97 22.14
CA ILE A 702 1.00 5.40 21.66
C ILE A 702 -0.18 5.63 22.61
N PHE A 703 0.05 6.13 23.84
CA PHE A 703 -1.03 6.41 24.81
C PHE A 703 -1.26 7.89 25.10
N GLU A 704 -0.30 8.75 24.84
CA GLU A 704 -0.38 10.18 25.19
C GLU A 704 -0.65 11.08 23.94
N VAL A 705 -1.51 10.62 23.04
CA VAL A 705 -1.90 11.38 21.81
C VAL A 705 -3.22 12.09 22.00
#